data_2641bf4711d4ae75115852ef1ddb59a3
#
_entry.id   2641bf4711d4ae75115852ef1ddb59a3
#
_cell.length_a   1.000
_cell.length_b   1.000
_cell.length_c   1.000
_cell.angle_alpha   90.00
_cell.angle_beta   90.00
_cell.angle_gamma   90.00
#
_symmetry.space_group_name_H-M   'P 1'
#
loop_
_entity.id
_entity.type
_entity.pdbx_description
1 polymer ?
#
loop_
_entity_poly.entity_id
_entity_poly.type
_entity_poly.pdbx_seq_one_letter_code
_entity_poly.pdbx_strand_id
1 'polypeptide(L)'
;MKYVNKPVPKTDAMSLVTGKPVYTDDLAPSDCLIVKILRSPHANAWVEEIKTDAAKKIEGIACVLTYEDVSHKRFTLAGQTAPEISPWDRYIIDKHVRFVGDPVAIVAGETEEAVDKALKRIKVKYRVEEAVLDIHTAKDNPILVHPEDDWYMPIPVGGDNKRNLCSSNVEEVGDVDAMLEKCAYTVDQVYHTKANQQTMMKTFRTYCYMDHFQRLTVVSSTQIPFHIRRIVGNALNIPSSKVRVIKPRIGGGFGAKQSSVSEVFPALVTWVTGRPSKIVFSRKESMIASSPRHEMEVHIRMGADENGIVKAIDLYTLSNTGAYGEHGPTTVGLSGHKSIALYRHTEAYRFAYDVVYTNMQAAGAYRGYGATQGIFAVESAADELAHKMGMDPVKFRELNMPMEGEALPGYPDVPINGSCTMDKCLARAKEMIGWDEKYPFRDMGNGKVRGVGIAMAMQGSSIAGIDVGGADIKLNEDGSYTLALGCSDMGTGCDTILAQMAADCLDTDMKNIVVFSVDTDISPYDSGSYASSTTYATGNAVIQACGELRKRIHAFGAQMLGVSAEDSDFDGEKVRTEDGKEVTLQQIAGKATCGVCSELQVVKEYSSPISPPPFMVGAAEVEVDKETGQIDVIDYVGVIDCGTPINPNLARVQAEGGIGQGIGMVLYEDVQYTDKGKIRNNSFMQYKIPNRMDIPKVRIEFESSYEKTGPFGAKSIGELVIDTPCPAIANAVYNATGVRVRELPITPEKVAMGILEQEAGEKK
;
A
#
# COMPACT_ATOMS: atom_id res chain seq x y z
N MET A 1 -2.10 16.30 -26.77
CA MET A 1 -2.75 15.92 -25.51
C MET A 1 -3.34 17.16 -24.84
N LYS A 2 -4.64 17.16 -24.60
CA LYS A 2 -5.37 18.30 -24.04
C LYS A 2 -5.37 18.23 -22.49
N TYR A 3 -5.43 17.03 -21.94
CA TYR A 3 -5.62 16.79 -20.51
C TYR A 3 -4.47 16.02 -19.85
N VAL A 4 -3.85 15.06 -20.51
CA VAL A 4 -2.71 14.32 -19.98
C VAL A 4 -1.51 15.25 -19.79
N ASN A 5 -0.83 15.10 -18.66
CA ASN A 5 0.23 15.98 -18.18
C ASN A 5 -0.22 17.44 -17.91
N LYS A 6 -1.49 17.60 -17.48
CA LYS A 6 -2.05 18.89 -17.07
C LYS A 6 -2.63 18.83 -15.66
N PRO A 7 -2.54 19.94 -14.89
CA PRO A 7 -3.05 20.01 -13.52
C PRO A 7 -4.58 20.25 -13.49
N VAL A 8 -5.33 19.21 -13.80
CA VAL A 8 -6.80 19.28 -13.81
C VAL A 8 -7.32 19.08 -12.37
N PRO A 9 -8.35 19.84 -11.92
CA PRO A 9 -9.03 19.59 -10.65
C PRO A 9 -9.65 18.20 -10.60
N LYS A 10 -9.76 17.60 -9.40
CA LYS A 10 -10.45 16.32 -9.23
C LYS A 10 -11.89 16.40 -9.69
N THR A 11 -12.38 15.38 -10.38
CA THR A 11 -13.74 15.31 -10.92
C THR A 11 -14.81 15.46 -9.84
N ASP A 12 -14.54 15.02 -8.61
CA ASP A 12 -15.45 15.10 -7.46
C ASP A 12 -15.10 16.24 -6.47
N ALA A 13 -14.20 17.15 -6.82
CA ALA A 13 -13.73 18.21 -5.92
C ALA A 13 -14.87 19.02 -5.29
N MET A 14 -15.87 19.42 -6.09
CA MET A 14 -16.99 20.20 -5.58
C MET A 14 -17.86 19.44 -4.57
N SER A 15 -18.08 18.14 -4.78
CA SER A 15 -18.81 17.31 -3.83
C SER A 15 -18.09 17.22 -2.48
N LEU A 16 -16.76 17.07 -2.52
CA LEU A 16 -15.94 16.97 -1.32
C LEU A 16 -15.90 18.28 -0.53
N VAL A 17 -15.63 19.41 -1.18
CA VAL A 17 -15.49 20.71 -0.49
C VAL A 17 -16.82 21.31 -0.03
N THR A 18 -17.95 20.87 -0.62
CA THR A 18 -19.28 21.31 -0.21
C THR A 18 -19.96 20.35 0.76
N GLY A 19 -19.27 19.27 1.19
CA GLY A 19 -19.78 18.33 2.21
C GLY A 19 -20.95 17.48 1.74
N LYS A 20 -21.00 17.09 0.46
CA LYS A 20 -22.02 16.14 -0.02
C LYS A 20 -21.86 14.77 0.65
N PRO A 21 -22.96 14.06 0.95
CA PRO A 21 -22.89 12.71 1.54
C PRO A 21 -22.36 11.71 0.53
N VAL A 22 -21.10 11.30 0.70
CA VAL A 22 -20.40 10.41 -0.25
C VAL A 22 -19.64 9.26 0.45
N TYR A 23 -19.53 9.31 1.77
CA TYR A 23 -18.83 8.29 2.56
C TYR A 23 -19.78 7.21 3.06
N THR A 24 -19.23 6.08 3.49
CA THR A 24 -19.97 4.89 3.92
C THR A 24 -21.07 5.20 4.93
N ASP A 25 -20.79 6.02 5.96
CA ASP A 25 -21.78 6.35 6.98
C ASP A 25 -22.89 7.24 6.48
N ASP A 26 -22.59 8.13 5.53
CA ASP A 26 -23.56 9.04 4.93
C ASP A 26 -24.63 8.29 4.14
N LEU A 27 -24.27 7.09 3.64
CA LEU A 27 -25.09 6.25 2.78
C LEU A 27 -25.80 5.13 3.55
N ALA A 28 -25.42 4.88 4.81
CA ALA A 28 -25.99 3.80 5.61
C ALA A 28 -27.47 4.11 5.97
N PRO A 29 -28.39 3.15 5.78
CA PRO A 29 -29.77 3.28 6.23
C PRO A 29 -29.87 3.60 7.73
N SER A 30 -30.86 4.42 8.12
CA SER A 30 -31.04 4.85 9.50
C SER A 30 -31.47 3.73 10.45
N ASP A 31 -32.05 2.66 9.92
CA ASP A 31 -32.55 1.47 10.61
C ASP A 31 -31.52 0.33 10.69
N CYS A 32 -30.25 0.58 10.31
CA CYS A 32 -29.18 -0.40 10.47
C CYS A 32 -29.00 -0.81 11.92
N LEU A 33 -28.87 -2.12 12.15
CA LEU A 33 -28.34 -2.64 13.40
C LEU A 33 -26.92 -2.14 13.61
N ILE A 34 -26.63 -1.69 14.83
CA ILE A 34 -25.27 -1.31 15.24
C ILE A 34 -24.52 -2.57 15.65
N VAL A 35 -23.37 -2.81 15.00
CA VAL A 35 -22.52 -3.96 15.29
C VAL A 35 -21.30 -3.52 16.08
N LYS A 36 -21.02 -4.19 17.21
CA LYS A 36 -19.78 -4.04 17.97
C LYS A 36 -19.20 -5.41 18.33
N ILE A 37 -17.90 -5.43 18.62
CA ILE A 37 -17.12 -6.65 18.86
C ILE A 37 -16.61 -6.65 20.29
N LEU A 38 -16.88 -7.75 21.02
CA LEU A 38 -16.15 -8.07 22.24
C LEU A 38 -14.78 -8.61 21.85
N ARG A 39 -13.72 -8.02 22.39
CA ARG A 39 -12.35 -8.36 22.06
C ARG A 39 -11.61 -8.98 23.23
N SER A 40 -10.69 -9.89 22.94
CA SER A 40 -9.84 -10.54 23.94
C SER A 40 -8.96 -9.53 24.68
N PRO A 41 -8.87 -9.62 26.02
CA PRO A 41 -7.88 -8.91 26.81
C PRO A 41 -6.53 -9.66 26.90
N HIS A 42 -6.44 -10.87 26.37
CA HIS A 42 -5.30 -11.77 26.46
C HIS A 42 -4.62 -11.95 25.11
N ALA A 43 -3.30 -12.09 25.12
CA ALA A 43 -2.49 -12.31 23.94
C ALA A 43 -2.55 -13.76 23.45
N ASN A 44 -2.65 -14.72 24.38
CA ASN A 44 -2.79 -16.14 24.07
C ASN A 44 -3.72 -16.79 25.10
N ALA A 45 -4.91 -17.22 24.68
CA ALA A 45 -5.85 -17.87 25.57
C ALA A 45 -6.92 -18.69 24.81
N TRP A 46 -7.46 -19.70 25.49
CA TRP A 46 -8.61 -20.45 25.02
C TRP A 46 -9.87 -20.00 25.75
N VAL A 47 -10.95 -19.75 24.99
CA VAL A 47 -12.28 -19.51 25.55
C VAL A 47 -12.85 -20.84 26.02
N GLU A 48 -12.86 -21.09 27.35
CA GLU A 48 -13.43 -22.30 27.95
C GLU A 48 -14.97 -22.22 28.06
N GLU A 49 -15.48 -21.04 28.39
CA GLU A 49 -16.92 -20.80 28.54
C GLU A 49 -17.24 -19.36 28.16
N ILE A 50 -18.33 -19.16 27.44
CA ILE A 50 -18.89 -17.84 27.15
C ILE A 50 -20.38 -17.81 27.44
N LYS A 51 -20.81 -16.90 28.33
CA LYS A 51 -22.23 -16.74 28.78
C LYS A 51 -22.82 -15.52 28.12
N THR A 52 -23.78 -15.72 27.22
CA THR A 52 -24.41 -14.65 26.41
C THR A 52 -25.88 -14.40 26.79
N ASP A 53 -26.52 -15.24 27.58
CA ASP A 53 -27.97 -15.18 27.87
C ASP A 53 -28.40 -13.83 28.43
N ALA A 54 -27.61 -13.25 29.34
CA ALA A 54 -27.92 -11.95 29.93
C ALA A 54 -27.81 -10.80 28.91
N ALA A 55 -26.94 -10.93 27.94
CA ALA A 55 -26.78 -9.97 26.84
C ALA A 55 -27.94 -10.09 25.83
N LYS A 56 -28.32 -11.32 25.47
CA LYS A 56 -29.44 -11.61 24.54
C LYS A 56 -30.77 -11.10 25.01
N LYS A 57 -30.97 -10.94 26.36
CA LYS A 57 -32.21 -10.46 26.98
C LYS A 57 -32.32 -8.93 27.03
N ILE A 58 -31.34 -8.19 26.65
CA ILE A 58 -31.39 -6.71 26.61
C ILE A 58 -32.29 -6.28 25.46
N GLU A 59 -33.24 -5.40 25.78
CA GLU A 59 -34.16 -4.83 24.78
C GLU A 59 -33.38 -4.14 23.64
N GLY A 60 -33.78 -4.38 22.40
CA GLY A 60 -33.16 -3.84 21.21
C GLY A 60 -31.95 -4.65 20.73
N ILE A 61 -31.57 -5.77 21.38
CA ILE A 61 -30.53 -6.67 20.84
C ILE A 61 -31.13 -7.64 19.85
N ALA A 62 -30.57 -7.65 18.64
CA ALA A 62 -30.98 -8.53 17.54
C ALA A 62 -30.28 -9.88 17.58
N CYS A 63 -28.95 -9.88 17.83
CA CYS A 63 -28.18 -11.11 17.99
C CYS A 63 -26.91 -10.90 18.81
N VAL A 64 -26.42 -12.00 19.38
CA VAL A 64 -25.10 -12.14 20.00
C VAL A 64 -24.50 -13.41 19.44
N LEU A 65 -23.41 -13.29 18.67
CA LEU A 65 -22.76 -14.39 17.97
C LEU A 65 -21.39 -14.67 18.59
N THR A 66 -21.04 -15.94 18.71
CA THR A 66 -19.80 -16.46 19.27
C THR A 66 -19.13 -17.43 18.29
N TYR A 67 -18.04 -18.08 18.69
CA TYR A 67 -17.38 -19.11 17.88
C TYR A 67 -18.31 -20.29 17.51
N GLU A 68 -19.39 -20.51 18.25
CA GLU A 68 -20.37 -21.57 17.95
C GLU A 68 -21.33 -21.20 16.81
N ASP A 69 -21.47 -19.90 16.53
CA ASP A 69 -22.44 -19.36 15.59
C ASP A 69 -21.83 -19.01 14.21
N VAL A 70 -20.52 -19.25 14.02
CA VAL A 70 -19.78 -18.90 12.80
C VAL A 70 -19.38 -20.12 11.98
N SER A 71 -19.04 -19.91 10.72
CA SER A 71 -18.45 -20.95 9.87
C SER A 71 -17.10 -21.39 10.43
N HIS A 72 -16.89 -22.70 10.53
CA HIS A 72 -15.61 -23.31 10.90
C HIS A 72 -14.72 -23.61 9.70
N LYS A 73 -14.80 -22.79 8.66
CA LYS A 73 -13.90 -22.81 7.51
C LYS A 73 -12.89 -21.68 7.66
N ARG A 74 -11.61 -22.03 7.60
CA ARG A 74 -10.53 -21.03 7.63
C ARG A 74 -10.51 -20.20 6.37
N PHE A 75 -10.09 -18.96 6.51
CA PHE A 75 -9.90 -18.00 5.43
C PHE A 75 -8.77 -17.03 5.77
N THR A 76 -8.43 -16.14 4.85
CA THR A 76 -7.51 -15.01 5.09
C THR A 76 -8.24 -13.69 4.90
N LEU A 77 -7.80 -12.63 5.59
CA LEU A 77 -8.27 -11.26 5.35
C LEU A 77 -7.54 -10.58 4.20
N ALA A 78 -6.40 -11.13 3.77
CA ALA A 78 -5.60 -10.54 2.69
C ALA A 78 -6.35 -10.59 1.35
N GLY A 79 -6.22 -9.51 0.58
CA GLY A 79 -6.80 -9.41 -0.75
C GLY A 79 -5.76 -8.97 -1.76
N GLN A 80 -5.14 -9.91 -2.45
CA GLN A 80 -4.14 -9.63 -3.45
C GLN A 80 -4.29 -10.49 -4.70
N THR A 81 -4.34 -11.82 -4.57
CA THR A 81 -4.41 -12.77 -5.69
C THR A 81 -5.54 -13.78 -5.50
N ALA A 82 -5.72 -14.68 -6.47
CA ALA A 82 -6.53 -15.87 -6.33
C ALA A 82 -5.88 -17.04 -7.11
N PRO A 83 -5.32 -18.06 -6.43
CA PRO A 83 -5.27 -18.25 -4.98
C PRO A 83 -4.37 -17.22 -4.27
N GLU A 84 -4.65 -16.99 -2.98
CA GLU A 84 -3.84 -16.07 -2.15
C GLU A 84 -2.48 -16.69 -1.81
N ILE A 85 -1.42 -15.88 -1.83
CA ILE A 85 -0.12 -16.22 -1.25
C ILE A 85 -0.14 -15.87 0.24
N SER A 86 -1.16 -16.30 0.94
CA SER A 86 -1.39 -16.02 2.34
C SER A 86 -2.01 -17.23 2.99
N PRO A 87 -1.64 -17.56 4.24
CA PRO A 87 -2.22 -18.70 4.91
C PRO A 87 -3.71 -18.48 5.20
N TRP A 88 -4.46 -19.56 5.16
CA TRP A 88 -5.82 -19.63 5.68
C TRP A 88 -5.71 -20.04 7.14
N ASP A 89 -5.52 -19.06 8.01
CA ASP A 89 -5.17 -19.25 9.42
C ASP A 89 -6.21 -18.68 10.40
N ARG A 90 -7.33 -18.14 9.88
CA ARG A 90 -8.31 -17.38 10.65
C ARG A 90 -9.74 -17.93 10.49
N TYR A 91 -10.54 -17.82 11.56
CA TYR A 91 -12.00 -17.85 11.57
C TYR A 91 -12.55 -16.44 11.82
N ILE A 92 -13.85 -16.21 11.58
CA ILE A 92 -14.50 -14.92 11.94
C ILE A 92 -14.39 -14.67 13.44
N ILE A 93 -14.66 -15.69 14.25
CA ILE A 93 -14.43 -15.77 15.69
C ILE A 93 -13.83 -17.14 15.97
N ASP A 94 -12.72 -17.18 16.71
CA ASP A 94 -12.08 -18.43 17.11
C ASP A 94 -12.23 -18.65 18.61
N LYS A 95 -12.19 -19.90 19.03
CA LYS A 95 -12.09 -20.32 20.43
C LYS A 95 -10.70 -20.05 21.00
N HIS A 96 -9.66 -20.10 20.16
CA HIS A 96 -8.29 -19.72 20.49
C HIS A 96 -8.06 -18.27 20.09
N VAL A 97 -7.89 -17.39 21.05
CA VAL A 97 -7.54 -15.98 20.84
C VAL A 97 -6.03 -15.84 20.85
N ARG A 98 -5.47 -15.13 19.86
CA ARG A 98 -4.03 -15.12 19.56
C ARG A 98 -3.36 -13.77 19.75
N PHE A 99 -4.12 -12.70 19.99
CA PHE A 99 -3.57 -11.39 20.35
C PHE A 99 -4.56 -10.58 21.20
N VAL A 100 -4.06 -9.55 21.89
CA VAL A 100 -4.91 -8.61 22.62
C VAL A 100 -5.70 -7.75 21.64
N GLY A 101 -6.97 -8.05 21.46
CA GLY A 101 -7.83 -7.40 20.46
C GLY A 101 -8.54 -8.37 19.52
N ASP A 102 -8.23 -9.66 19.59
CA ASP A 102 -8.86 -10.70 18.80
C ASP A 102 -10.38 -10.78 19.06
N PRO A 103 -11.23 -11.01 18.05
CA PRO A 103 -12.69 -11.11 18.24
C PRO A 103 -13.09 -12.30 19.10
N VAL A 104 -13.99 -12.07 20.08
CA VAL A 104 -14.53 -13.10 20.96
C VAL A 104 -16.04 -13.27 20.79
N ALA A 105 -16.76 -12.17 20.57
CA ALA A 105 -18.18 -12.18 20.26
C ALA A 105 -18.57 -10.95 19.42
N ILE A 106 -19.62 -11.10 18.63
CA ILE A 106 -20.25 -10.02 17.86
C ILE A 106 -21.59 -9.75 18.51
N VAL A 107 -21.88 -8.47 18.80
CA VAL A 107 -23.18 -8.03 19.31
C VAL A 107 -23.78 -7.06 18.31
N ALA A 108 -25.04 -7.29 17.95
CA ALA A 108 -25.80 -6.39 17.11
C ALA A 108 -27.14 -6.01 17.73
N GLY A 109 -27.48 -4.73 17.66
CA GLY A 109 -28.69 -4.18 18.24
C GLY A 109 -29.12 -2.87 17.59
N GLU A 110 -30.29 -2.38 17.96
CA GLU A 110 -30.94 -1.21 17.36
C GLU A 110 -30.29 0.12 17.77
N THR A 111 -29.67 0.16 18.94
CA THR A 111 -29.02 1.35 19.47
C THR A 111 -27.62 1.04 19.98
N GLU A 112 -26.74 2.02 19.92
CA GLU A 112 -25.38 1.92 20.45
C GLU A 112 -25.40 1.65 21.96
N GLU A 113 -26.34 2.27 22.71
CA GLU A 113 -26.50 2.09 24.14
C GLU A 113 -26.88 0.64 24.50
N ALA A 114 -27.84 0.04 23.76
CA ALA A 114 -28.23 -1.35 23.98
C ALA A 114 -27.07 -2.31 23.74
N VAL A 115 -26.31 -2.09 22.64
CA VAL A 115 -25.14 -2.91 22.30
C VAL A 115 -24.04 -2.78 23.34
N ASP A 116 -23.75 -1.57 23.83
CA ASP A 116 -22.75 -1.34 24.89
C ASP A 116 -23.15 -1.98 26.23
N LYS A 117 -24.44 -1.95 26.57
CA LYS A 117 -24.97 -2.68 27.74
C LYS A 117 -24.82 -4.19 27.57
N ALA A 118 -25.11 -4.71 26.39
CA ALA A 118 -25.02 -6.15 26.09
C ALA A 118 -23.56 -6.64 26.17
N LEU A 119 -22.61 -5.92 25.57
CA LEU A 119 -21.18 -6.25 25.67
C LEU A 119 -20.70 -6.41 27.10
N LYS A 120 -21.15 -5.52 28.02
CA LYS A 120 -20.81 -5.59 29.46
C LYS A 120 -21.45 -6.76 30.20
N ARG A 121 -22.47 -7.40 29.62
CA ARG A 121 -23.17 -8.56 30.23
C ARG A 121 -22.64 -9.91 29.79
N ILE A 122 -21.82 -9.94 28.73
CA ILE A 122 -21.14 -11.16 28.30
C ILE A 122 -20.05 -11.49 29.32
N LYS A 123 -20.03 -12.73 29.78
CA LYS A 123 -18.99 -13.24 30.67
C LYS A 123 -18.21 -14.31 29.96
N VAL A 124 -16.88 -14.16 29.93
CA VAL A 124 -15.98 -15.10 29.28
C VAL A 124 -15.03 -15.68 30.33
N LYS A 125 -14.88 -16.98 30.33
CA LYS A 125 -13.87 -17.69 31.11
C LYS A 125 -12.75 -18.09 30.16
N TYR A 126 -11.55 -17.61 30.44
CA TYR A 126 -10.37 -17.91 29.64
C TYR A 126 -9.45 -18.86 30.39
N ARG A 127 -8.83 -19.80 29.65
CA ARG A 127 -7.59 -20.47 30.03
C ARG A 127 -6.46 -19.71 29.35
N VAL A 128 -5.77 -18.90 30.14
CA VAL A 128 -4.67 -18.05 29.64
C VAL A 128 -3.41 -18.90 29.53
N GLU A 129 -2.71 -18.77 28.43
CA GLU A 129 -1.46 -19.46 28.16
C GLU A 129 -0.32 -18.44 28.00
N GLU A 130 0.92 -18.93 28.01
CA GLU A 130 2.08 -18.11 27.73
C GLU A 130 2.05 -17.63 26.29
N ALA A 131 2.50 -16.38 26.05
CA ALA A 131 2.46 -15.75 24.74
C ALA A 131 3.87 -15.55 24.16
N VAL A 132 4.01 -15.79 22.85
CA VAL A 132 5.24 -15.50 22.09
C VAL A 132 5.16 -14.06 21.64
N LEU A 133 5.98 -13.17 22.22
CA LEU A 133 5.94 -11.72 21.95
C LEU A 133 7.27 -11.18 21.38
N ASP A 134 8.29 -12.01 21.28
CA ASP A 134 9.60 -11.63 20.76
C ASP A 134 9.85 -12.37 19.43
N ILE A 135 10.18 -11.60 18.39
CA ILE A 135 10.46 -12.13 17.04
C ILE A 135 11.66 -13.06 16.99
N HIS A 136 12.68 -12.83 17.85
CA HIS A 136 13.91 -13.61 17.88
C HIS A 136 13.72 -15.00 18.50
N THR A 137 12.69 -15.15 19.35
CA THR A 137 12.38 -16.42 20.00
C THR A 137 11.16 -17.11 19.40
N ALA A 138 10.54 -16.52 18.37
CA ALA A 138 9.28 -17.02 17.79
C ALA A 138 9.48 -18.28 16.94
N LYS A 139 10.47 -18.27 16.05
CA LYS A 139 10.82 -19.44 15.22
C LYS A 139 11.26 -20.61 16.10
N ASP A 140 10.67 -21.78 15.81
CA ASP A 140 10.96 -23.02 16.53
C ASP A 140 10.64 -22.96 18.05
N ASN A 141 9.79 -22.01 18.47
CA ASN A 141 9.31 -21.92 19.84
C ASN A 141 8.39 -23.10 20.16
N PRO A 142 8.49 -23.71 21.37
CA PRO A 142 7.58 -24.80 21.76
C PRO A 142 6.13 -24.34 21.91
N ILE A 143 5.89 -23.02 22.15
CA ILE A 143 4.55 -22.43 22.17
C ILE A 143 4.18 -22.02 20.75
N LEU A 144 3.12 -22.65 20.22
CA LEU A 144 2.67 -22.42 18.85
C LEU A 144 1.52 -21.41 18.82
N VAL A 145 1.64 -20.42 17.96
CA VAL A 145 0.56 -19.46 17.68
C VAL A 145 -0.58 -20.14 16.93
N HIS A 146 -0.24 -21.06 16.02
CA HIS A 146 -1.19 -21.90 15.27
C HIS A 146 -0.89 -23.38 15.47
N PRO A 147 -1.33 -23.98 16.58
CA PRO A 147 -1.10 -25.39 16.87
C PRO A 147 -1.98 -26.35 16.04
N GLU A 148 -2.98 -25.84 15.31
CA GLU A 148 -3.99 -26.61 14.63
C GLU A 148 -3.46 -27.29 13.36
N ASP A 149 -4.02 -28.48 13.02
CA ASP A 149 -3.63 -29.25 11.83
C ASP A 149 -4.38 -28.80 10.57
N ASP A 150 -5.44 -28.01 10.71
CA ASP A 150 -6.22 -27.45 9.61
C ASP A 150 -5.72 -26.08 9.12
N TRP A 151 -4.56 -25.62 9.62
CA TRP A 151 -3.83 -24.51 9.03
C TRP A 151 -3.45 -24.87 7.58
N TYR A 152 -3.69 -23.94 6.66
CA TYR A 152 -3.52 -24.21 5.24
C TYR A 152 -2.85 -23.07 4.49
N MET A 153 -1.86 -23.41 3.66
CA MET A 153 -1.16 -22.47 2.78
C MET A 153 -1.48 -22.86 1.32
N PRO A 154 -2.29 -22.07 0.58
CA PRO A 154 -2.67 -22.37 -0.79
C PRO A 154 -1.50 -22.47 -1.77
N ILE A 155 -0.47 -21.62 -1.58
CA ILE A 155 0.76 -21.58 -2.37
C ILE A 155 1.92 -21.81 -1.42
N PRO A 156 2.72 -22.87 -1.59
CA PRO A 156 3.83 -23.15 -0.68
C PRO A 156 4.94 -22.10 -0.84
N VAL A 157 5.20 -21.34 0.24
CA VAL A 157 6.25 -20.32 0.33
C VAL A 157 7.09 -20.53 1.59
N GLY A 158 7.33 -21.79 1.95
CA GLY A 158 8.14 -22.15 3.12
C GLY A 158 7.44 -21.96 4.47
N GLY A 159 6.10 -21.88 4.49
CA GLY A 159 5.33 -21.80 5.72
C GLY A 159 5.26 -23.13 6.47
N ASP A 160 5.39 -23.08 7.80
CA ASP A 160 5.26 -24.20 8.73
C ASP A 160 4.75 -23.71 10.08
N ASN A 161 3.44 -23.90 10.33
CA ASN A 161 2.82 -23.46 11.58
C ASN A 161 3.36 -24.17 12.83
N LYS A 162 3.92 -25.37 12.69
CA LYS A 162 4.55 -26.12 13.79
C LYS A 162 5.93 -25.57 14.18
N ARG A 163 6.45 -24.63 13.40
CA ARG A 163 7.67 -23.89 13.66
C ARG A 163 7.44 -22.39 13.91
N ASN A 164 6.18 -21.97 14.01
CA ASN A 164 5.77 -20.56 13.99
C ASN A 164 6.28 -19.78 12.76
N LEU A 165 6.44 -20.46 11.60
CA LEU A 165 6.79 -19.83 10.34
C LEU A 165 5.56 -19.63 9.45
N CYS A 166 5.31 -18.37 9.09
CA CYS A 166 4.33 -18.03 8.06
C CYS A 166 4.92 -18.21 6.66
N SER A 167 6.20 -17.88 6.49
CA SER A 167 6.93 -18.04 5.24
C SER A 167 8.43 -18.05 5.50
N SER A 168 9.20 -18.73 4.65
CA SER A 168 10.67 -18.76 4.71
C SER A 168 11.21 -19.08 3.33
N ASN A 169 12.24 -18.38 2.86
CA ASN A 169 12.89 -18.66 1.59
C ASN A 169 14.33 -18.20 1.57
N VAL A 170 15.11 -18.77 0.67
CA VAL A 170 16.47 -18.33 0.32
C VAL A 170 16.58 -18.30 -1.20
N GLU A 171 17.01 -17.17 -1.71
CA GLU A 171 17.36 -16.95 -3.11
C GLU A 171 18.83 -16.54 -3.17
N GLU A 172 19.63 -17.22 -3.99
CA GLU A 172 21.07 -16.96 -4.08
C GLU A 172 21.53 -17.02 -5.53
N VAL A 173 22.34 -16.04 -5.93
CA VAL A 173 22.98 -15.96 -7.23
C VAL A 173 24.49 -15.74 -7.02
N GLY A 174 25.31 -16.62 -7.58
CA GLY A 174 26.74 -16.61 -7.37
C GLY A 174 27.16 -17.14 -5.98
N ASP A 175 28.44 -17.11 -5.69
CA ASP A 175 29.00 -17.43 -4.37
C ASP A 175 29.23 -16.14 -3.59
N VAL A 176 28.25 -15.79 -2.76
CA VAL A 176 28.21 -14.51 -2.04
C VAL A 176 29.35 -14.41 -1.03
N ASP A 177 29.63 -15.49 -0.29
CA ASP A 177 30.67 -15.49 0.74
C ASP A 177 32.05 -15.33 0.11
N ALA A 178 32.36 -16.11 -0.95
CA ALA A 178 33.61 -15.97 -1.68
C ALA A 178 33.76 -14.60 -2.37
N MET A 179 32.67 -13.96 -2.78
CA MET A 179 32.71 -12.63 -3.39
C MET A 179 32.97 -11.55 -2.31
N LEU A 180 32.30 -11.63 -1.16
CA LEU A 180 32.53 -10.73 -0.03
C LEU A 180 33.98 -10.78 0.49
N GLU A 181 34.60 -11.98 0.53
CA GLU A 181 36.00 -12.14 0.89
C GLU A 181 36.98 -11.43 -0.06
N LYS A 182 36.59 -11.28 -1.32
CA LYS A 182 37.40 -10.58 -2.36
C LYS A 182 37.18 -9.08 -2.38
N CYS A 183 36.12 -8.58 -1.76
CA CYS A 183 35.84 -7.16 -1.73
C CYS A 183 36.88 -6.41 -0.89
N ALA A 184 37.33 -5.24 -1.40
CA ALA A 184 38.29 -4.39 -0.71
C ALA A 184 37.68 -3.74 0.55
N TYR A 185 36.39 -3.47 0.50
CA TYR A 185 35.62 -2.86 1.59
C TYR A 185 34.32 -3.62 1.80
N THR A 186 33.98 -3.86 3.04
CA THR A 186 32.72 -4.54 3.41
C THR A 186 32.09 -3.85 4.61
N VAL A 187 30.75 -3.91 4.68
CA VAL A 187 29.96 -3.59 5.88
C VAL A 187 29.15 -4.83 6.26
N ASP A 188 28.93 -5.00 7.56
CA ASP A 188 28.12 -6.07 8.14
C ASP A 188 27.32 -5.45 9.29
N GLN A 189 26.00 -5.25 9.07
CA GLN A 189 25.15 -4.46 9.94
C GLN A 189 23.73 -5.01 10.04
N VAL A 190 23.07 -4.70 11.15
CA VAL A 190 21.67 -5.01 11.39
C VAL A 190 20.87 -3.71 11.51
N TYR A 191 19.80 -3.61 10.75
CA TYR A 191 18.88 -2.48 10.78
C TYR A 191 17.51 -2.94 11.24
N HIS A 192 16.87 -2.17 12.12
CA HIS A 192 15.58 -2.53 12.69
C HIS A 192 14.54 -1.44 12.49
N THR A 193 13.38 -1.83 11.97
CA THR A 193 12.22 -0.96 11.78
C THR A 193 11.05 -1.47 12.60
N LYS A 194 10.45 -0.61 13.40
CA LYS A 194 9.29 -0.94 14.23
C LYS A 194 8.00 -0.97 13.40
N ALA A 195 6.98 -1.62 13.95
CA ALA A 195 5.63 -1.53 13.42
C ALA A 195 5.09 -0.10 13.54
N ASN A 196 4.44 0.40 12.50
CA ASN A 196 3.76 1.70 12.53
C ASN A 196 2.39 1.64 11.83
N GLN A 197 1.46 2.49 12.30
CA GLN A 197 0.05 2.50 11.88
C GLN A 197 -0.16 3.38 10.65
N GLN A 198 -1.05 2.99 9.74
CA GLN A 198 -1.40 3.77 8.54
C GLN A 198 -2.14 5.07 8.87
N THR A 199 -2.77 5.15 10.00
CA THR A 199 -3.44 6.34 10.56
C THR A 199 -4.35 7.10 9.60
N MET A 200 -4.96 6.41 8.61
CA MET A 200 -5.90 7.02 7.68
C MET A 200 -6.98 7.80 8.43
N MET A 201 -7.37 8.97 7.91
CA MET A 201 -8.30 9.88 8.58
C MET A 201 -9.67 9.21 8.83
N LYS A 202 -10.23 8.53 7.81
CA LYS A 202 -11.44 7.74 7.95
C LYS A 202 -11.11 6.35 8.46
N THR A 203 -11.59 6.01 9.66
CA THR A 203 -11.49 4.68 10.26
C THR A 203 -12.23 3.61 9.44
N PHE A 204 -12.09 2.33 9.79
CA PHE A 204 -12.80 1.24 9.12
C PHE A 204 -14.31 1.36 9.34
N ARG A 205 -15.09 1.22 8.25
CA ARG A 205 -16.54 1.35 8.27
C ARG A 205 -17.16 0.56 7.14
N THR A 206 -18.17 -0.21 7.50
CA THR A 206 -18.92 -1.04 6.55
C THR A 206 -20.37 -1.10 6.98
N TYR A 207 -21.30 -1.07 6.00
CA TYR A 207 -22.66 -1.49 6.24
C TYR A 207 -23.09 -2.53 5.20
N CYS A 208 -24.02 -3.38 5.60
CA CYS A 208 -24.52 -4.47 4.78
C CYS A 208 -26.04 -4.50 4.80
N TYR A 209 -26.64 -4.98 3.71
CA TYR A 209 -28.08 -5.23 3.61
C TYR A 209 -28.36 -6.38 2.63
N MET A 210 -29.51 -7.01 2.76
CA MET A 210 -30.03 -7.95 1.76
C MET A 210 -30.75 -7.20 0.66
N ASP A 211 -30.36 -7.43 -0.59
CA ASP A 211 -31.11 -6.86 -1.74
C ASP A 211 -32.41 -7.64 -2.00
N HIS A 212 -33.23 -7.14 -2.93
CA HIS A 212 -34.50 -7.77 -3.29
C HIS A 212 -34.36 -9.15 -3.97
N PHE A 213 -33.16 -9.51 -4.40
CA PHE A 213 -32.82 -10.85 -4.90
C PHE A 213 -32.27 -11.78 -3.82
N GLN A 214 -32.36 -11.39 -2.55
CA GLN A 214 -31.78 -12.14 -1.42
C GLN A 214 -30.28 -12.35 -1.56
N ARG A 215 -29.57 -11.30 -2.02
CA ARG A 215 -28.14 -11.25 -2.09
C ARG A 215 -27.61 -10.26 -1.05
N LEU A 216 -26.49 -10.60 -0.46
CA LEU A 216 -25.80 -9.76 0.52
C LEU A 216 -25.05 -8.65 -0.21
N THR A 217 -25.47 -7.40 0.00
CA THR A 217 -24.74 -6.22 -0.47
C THR A 217 -23.89 -5.67 0.66
N VAL A 218 -22.57 -5.54 0.40
CA VAL A 218 -21.57 -4.99 1.30
C VAL A 218 -21.12 -3.63 0.77
N VAL A 219 -21.38 -2.57 1.52
CA VAL A 219 -20.94 -1.22 1.17
C VAL A 219 -19.79 -0.86 2.09
N SER A 220 -18.58 -0.83 1.53
CA SER A 220 -17.35 -0.69 2.31
C SER A 220 -16.35 0.28 1.72
N SER A 221 -15.63 0.93 2.64
CA SER A 221 -14.46 1.78 2.36
C SER A 221 -13.23 0.90 2.12
N THR A 222 -13.19 0.19 1.01
CA THR A 222 -12.15 -0.80 0.66
C THR A 222 -11.36 -0.44 -0.59
N GLN A 223 -10.08 -0.86 -0.63
CA GLN A 223 -9.21 -0.75 -1.81
C GLN A 223 -9.44 -1.89 -2.81
N ILE A 224 -10.10 -2.99 -2.38
CA ILE A 224 -10.11 -4.29 -3.05
C ILE A 224 -11.54 -4.89 -3.17
N PRO A 225 -12.51 -4.21 -3.80
CA PRO A 225 -13.92 -4.64 -3.79
C PRO A 225 -14.15 -6.08 -4.26
N PHE A 226 -13.49 -6.52 -5.34
CA PHE A 226 -13.62 -7.88 -5.86
C PHE A 226 -13.05 -8.94 -4.91
N HIS A 227 -11.95 -8.63 -4.20
CA HIS A 227 -11.41 -9.50 -3.17
C HIS A 227 -12.30 -9.52 -1.92
N ILE A 228 -12.90 -8.39 -1.51
CA ILE A 228 -13.90 -8.38 -0.42
C ILE A 228 -15.07 -9.31 -0.75
N ARG A 229 -15.57 -9.31 -1.99
CA ARG A 229 -16.61 -10.24 -2.43
C ARG A 229 -16.20 -11.70 -2.19
N ARG A 230 -14.96 -12.07 -2.57
CA ARG A 230 -14.40 -13.39 -2.37
C ARG A 230 -14.19 -13.71 -0.88
N ILE A 231 -13.60 -12.79 -0.12
CA ILE A 231 -13.28 -12.99 1.31
C ILE A 231 -14.56 -13.17 2.14
N VAL A 232 -15.58 -12.34 1.91
CA VAL A 232 -16.88 -12.46 2.59
C VAL A 232 -17.55 -13.78 2.21
N GLY A 233 -17.53 -14.18 0.93
CA GLY A 233 -18.01 -15.47 0.48
C GLY A 233 -17.33 -16.64 1.19
N ASN A 234 -16.00 -16.61 1.28
CA ASN A 234 -15.21 -17.64 1.99
C ASN A 234 -15.50 -17.66 3.49
N ALA A 235 -15.51 -16.50 4.15
CA ALA A 235 -15.74 -16.38 5.59
C ALA A 235 -17.12 -16.89 6.00
N LEU A 236 -18.17 -16.54 5.24
CA LEU A 236 -19.53 -16.99 5.47
C LEU A 236 -19.82 -18.41 4.89
N ASN A 237 -18.88 -18.97 4.14
CA ASN A 237 -19.04 -20.22 3.39
C ASN A 237 -20.25 -20.21 2.45
N ILE A 238 -20.41 -19.11 1.69
CA ILE A 238 -21.46 -18.93 0.68
C ILE A 238 -20.83 -18.64 -0.69
N PRO A 239 -21.54 -18.93 -1.80
CA PRO A 239 -21.04 -18.59 -3.14
C PRO A 239 -20.82 -17.09 -3.31
N SER A 240 -19.76 -16.68 -3.98
CA SER A 240 -19.45 -15.27 -4.28
C SER A 240 -20.57 -14.60 -5.09
N SER A 241 -21.37 -15.35 -5.84
CA SER A 241 -22.57 -14.84 -6.55
C SER A 241 -23.66 -14.32 -5.60
N LYS A 242 -23.63 -14.71 -4.33
CA LYS A 242 -24.52 -14.19 -3.27
C LYS A 242 -24.02 -12.91 -2.63
N VAL A 243 -22.85 -12.41 -3.02
CA VAL A 243 -22.24 -11.22 -2.46
C VAL A 243 -22.01 -10.18 -3.54
N ARG A 244 -22.50 -8.96 -3.30
CA ARG A 244 -22.22 -7.75 -4.09
C ARG A 244 -21.44 -6.77 -3.22
N VAL A 245 -20.42 -6.12 -3.78
CA VAL A 245 -19.64 -5.10 -3.05
C VAL A 245 -19.72 -3.77 -3.79
N ILE A 246 -20.07 -2.72 -3.05
CA ILE A 246 -20.11 -1.35 -3.54
C ILE A 246 -19.09 -0.52 -2.75
N LYS A 247 -18.27 0.23 -3.46
CA LYS A 247 -17.26 1.10 -2.88
C LYS A 247 -17.70 2.57 -2.95
N PRO A 248 -18.09 3.20 -1.83
CA PRO A 248 -18.29 4.64 -1.76
C PRO A 248 -16.95 5.38 -1.69
N ARG A 249 -16.96 6.70 -1.48
CA ARG A 249 -15.72 7.48 -1.28
C ARG A 249 -14.91 6.95 -0.10
N ILE A 250 -13.58 6.84 -0.27
CA ILE A 250 -12.64 6.37 0.73
C ILE A 250 -11.87 7.56 1.31
N GLY A 251 -11.76 7.64 2.64
CA GLY A 251 -11.03 8.68 3.36
C GLY A 251 -9.62 8.24 3.75
N GLY A 252 -8.80 7.84 2.76
CA GLY A 252 -7.46 7.29 2.95
C GLY A 252 -7.46 5.78 3.16
N GLY A 253 -6.41 5.12 2.69
CA GLY A 253 -6.23 3.67 2.83
C GLY A 253 -4.79 3.33 3.20
N PHE A 254 -3.84 3.73 2.38
CA PHE A 254 -2.39 3.52 2.54
C PHE A 254 -2.00 2.03 2.71
N GLY A 255 -2.83 1.11 2.21
CA GLY A 255 -2.69 -0.34 2.39
C GLY A 255 -3.57 -0.91 3.50
N ALA A 256 -3.96 -0.16 4.53
CA ALA A 256 -4.80 -0.67 5.63
C ALA A 256 -6.12 -1.28 5.15
N LYS A 257 -6.67 -0.81 4.02
CA LYS A 257 -7.94 -1.26 3.45
C LYS A 257 -7.75 -2.26 2.29
N GLN A 258 -6.57 -2.86 2.22
CA GLN A 258 -6.24 -4.01 1.37
C GLN A 258 -6.51 -5.35 2.08
N SER A 259 -6.92 -5.32 3.35
CA SER A 259 -7.45 -6.45 4.12
C SER A 259 -8.91 -6.22 4.48
N SER A 260 -9.68 -7.30 4.65
CA SER A 260 -11.08 -7.25 5.08
C SER A 260 -11.17 -7.09 6.61
N VAL A 261 -10.89 -5.89 7.11
CA VAL A 261 -10.80 -5.63 8.56
C VAL A 261 -12.17 -5.52 9.23
N SER A 262 -13.16 -4.90 8.56
CA SER A 262 -14.48 -4.64 9.15
C SER A 262 -15.64 -5.36 8.46
N GLU A 263 -15.44 -5.85 7.24
CA GLU A 263 -16.50 -6.25 6.33
C GLU A 263 -17.22 -7.53 6.77
N VAL A 264 -16.49 -8.52 7.25
CA VAL A 264 -17.04 -9.84 7.59
C VAL A 264 -18.05 -9.80 8.76
N PHE A 265 -17.91 -8.84 9.66
CA PHE A 265 -18.75 -8.76 10.87
C PHE A 265 -20.19 -8.31 10.57
N PRO A 266 -20.44 -7.13 9.95
CA PRO A 266 -21.80 -6.75 9.57
C PRO A 266 -22.35 -7.67 8.46
N ALA A 267 -21.51 -8.23 7.60
CA ALA A 267 -21.92 -9.22 6.62
C ALA A 267 -22.53 -10.45 7.26
N LEU A 268 -21.90 -11.00 8.29
CA LEU A 268 -22.44 -12.14 9.07
C LEU A 268 -23.75 -11.75 9.77
N VAL A 269 -23.79 -10.60 10.46
CA VAL A 269 -25.00 -10.13 11.14
C VAL A 269 -26.17 -9.98 10.18
N THR A 270 -25.96 -9.33 9.03
CA THR A 270 -27.01 -9.16 8.01
C THR A 270 -27.43 -10.51 7.43
N TRP A 271 -26.49 -11.42 7.19
CA TRP A 271 -26.82 -12.76 6.66
C TRP A 271 -27.68 -13.58 7.61
N VAL A 272 -27.39 -13.51 8.93
CA VAL A 272 -28.12 -14.27 9.97
C VAL A 272 -29.48 -13.63 10.31
N THR A 273 -29.55 -12.29 10.37
CA THR A 273 -30.73 -11.58 10.84
C THR A 273 -31.69 -11.17 9.72
N GLY A 274 -31.21 -11.11 8.46
CA GLY A 274 -31.95 -10.53 7.34
C GLY A 274 -32.09 -8.99 7.42
N ARG A 275 -31.58 -8.34 8.49
CA ARG A 275 -31.69 -6.88 8.73
C ARG A 275 -30.43 -6.16 8.27
N PRO A 276 -30.53 -4.91 7.80
CA PRO A 276 -29.34 -4.10 7.52
C PRO A 276 -28.55 -3.89 8.80
N SER A 277 -27.22 -3.92 8.68
CA SER A 277 -26.33 -3.74 9.82
C SER A 277 -25.09 -2.93 9.44
N LYS A 278 -24.52 -2.22 10.41
CA LYS A 278 -23.30 -1.41 10.20
C LYS A 278 -22.32 -1.55 11.37
N ILE A 279 -21.04 -1.44 11.02
CA ILE A 279 -19.94 -1.33 11.97
C ILE A 279 -19.14 -0.06 11.69
N VAL A 280 -18.78 0.66 12.75
CA VAL A 280 -17.95 1.86 12.70
C VAL A 280 -16.88 1.74 13.75
N PHE A 281 -15.63 1.54 13.34
CA PHE A 281 -14.53 1.49 14.30
C PHE A 281 -14.18 2.89 14.79
N SER A 282 -14.05 3.04 16.10
CA SER A 282 -13.37 4.18 16.70
C SER A 282 -11.89 4.21 16.29
N ARG A 283 -11.20 5.31 16.55
CA ARG A 283 -9.73 5.38 16.31
C ARG A 283 -8.99 4.31 17.10
N LYS A 284 -9.39 4.10 18.35
CA LYS A 284 -8.80 3.07 19.20
C LYS A 284 -8.99 1.66 18.62
N GLU A 285 -10.21 1.33 18.19
CA GLU A 285 -10.47 0.04 17.55
C GLU A 285 -9.69 -0.11 16.25
N SER A 286 -9.60 0.96 15.44
CA SER A 286 -8.80 0.94 14.21
C SER A 286 -7.32 0.68 14.49
N MET A 287 -6.78 1.17 15.62
CA MET A 287 -5.38 0.94 15.98
C MET A 287 -5.10 -0.46 16.54
N ILE A 288 -6.07 -1.06 17.25
CA ILE A 288 -5.86 -2.39 17.87
C ILE A 288 -6.34 -3.57 17.03
N ALA A 289 -7.11 -3.33 15.98
CA ALA A 289 -7.75 -4.36 15.17
C ALA A 289 -7.47 -4.25 13.67
N SER A 290 -6.63 -3.31 13.26
CA SER A 290 -6.09 -3.23 11.89
C SER A 290 -4.80 -4.04 11.77
N SER A 291 -4.15 -3.92 10.62
CA SER A 291 -2.88 -4.58 10.33
C SER A 291 -1.80 -3.52 10.05
N PRO A 292 -1.01 -3.10 11.06
CA PRO A 292 0.08 -2.14 10.91
C PRO A 292 1.18 -2.67 9.98
N ARG A 293 2.19 -1.82 9.68
CA ARG A 293 3.41 -2.22 8.99
C ARG A 293 4.11 -3.35 9.75
N HIS A 294 4.66 -4.31 9.03
CA HIS A 294 5.51 -5.36 9.60
C HIS A 294 6.74 -4.75 10.29
N GLU A 295 6.97 -5.11 11.54
CA GLU A 295 8.27 -4.96 12.16
C GLU A 295 9.26 -5.86 11.44
N MET A 296 10.43 -5.32 11.06
CA MET A 296 11.47 -6.07 10.37
C MET A 296 12.83 -5.77 10.93
N GLU A 297 13.62 -6.81 11.10
CA GLU A 297 15.06 -6.73 11.30
C GLU A 297 15.75 -7.21 10.03
N VAL A 298 16.62 -6.37 9.48
CA VAL A 298 17.33 -6.62 8.24
C VAL A 298 18.84 -6.67 8.52
N HIS A 299 19.42 -7.86 8.43
CA HIS A 299 20.85 -8.05 8.47
C HIS A 299 21.41 -7.97 7.05
N ILE A 300 22.37 -7.09 6.83
CA ILE A 300 23.00 -6.87 5.54
C ILE A 300 24.51 -6.95 5.63
N ARG A 301 25.11 -7.75 4.75
CA ARG A 301 26.52 -7.69 4.41
C ARG A 301 26.64 -7.15 2.99
N MET A 302 27.38 -6.07 2.80
CA MET A 302 27.59 -5.45 1.48
C MET A 302 29.06 -5.24 1.25
N GLY A 303 29.55 -5.60 0.04
CA GLY A 303 30.94 -5.49 -0.33
C GLY A 303 31.16 -4.77 -1.66
N ALA A 304 32.21 -3.91 -1.70
CA ALA A 304 32.64 -3.19 -2.89
C ALA A 304 34.14 -3.44 -3.17
N ASP A 305 34.51 -3.28 -4.44
CA ASP A 305 35.91 -3.26 -4.86
C ASP A 305 36.60 -1.94 -4.48
N GLU A 306 37.89 -1.82 -4.79
CA GLU A 306 38.72 -0.61 -4.51
C GLU A 306 38.21 0.65 -5.24
N ASN A 307 37.40 0.52 -6.27
CA ASN A 307 36.84 1.62 -7.04
C ASN A 307 35.45 2.05 -6.54
N GLY A 308 34.88 1.33 -5.57
CA GLY A 308 33.57 1.61 -5.02
C GLY A 308 32.41 0.94 -5.79
N ILE A 309 32.73 -0.06 -6.62
CA ILE A 309 31.68 -0.84 -7.32
C ILE A 309 31.20 -1.97 -6.40
N VAL A 310 29.94 -1.98 -6.07
CA VAL A 310 29.31 -3.03 -5.26
C VAL A 310 29.31 -4.35 -6.01
N LYS A 311 29.91 -5.38 -5.43
CA LYS A 311 30.05 -6.71 -6.02
C LYS A 311 29.18 -7.78 -5.37
N ALA A 312 28.91 -7.64 -4.08
CA ALA A 312 28.14 -8.63 -3.33
C ALA A 312 27.19 -7.98 -2.34
N ILE A 313 26.00 -8.56 -2.23
CA ILE A 313 25.01 -8.22 -1.21
C ILE A 313 24.44 -9.52 -0.63
N ASP A 314 24.53 -9.68 0.70
CA ASP A 314 23.86 -10.72 1.47
C ASP A 314 22.86 -10.05 2.41
N LEU A 315 21.56 -10.34 2.21
CA LEU A 315 20.48 -9.70 2.94
C LEU A 315 19.57 -10.76 3.56
N TYR A 316 19.45 -10.74 4.88
CA TYR A 316 18.52 -11.57 5.62
C TYR A 316 17.47 -10.67 6.30
N THR A 317 16.18 -10.99 6.10
CA THR A 317 15.09 -10.26 6.73
C THR A 317 14.29 -11.16 7.68
N LEU A 318 14.28 -10.84 8.97
CA LEU A 318 13.35 -11.38 9.95
C LEU A 318 12.14 -10.46 10.06
N SER A 319 10.95 -10.98 9.73
CA SER A 319 9.70 -10.20 9.67
C SER A 319 8.66 -10.74 10.65
N ASN A 320 8.05 -9.85 11.43
CA ASN A 320 6.95 -10.16 12.35
C ASN A 320 5.60 -10.03 11.64
N THR A 321 4.89 -11.13 11.44
CA THR A 321 3.51 -11.07 10.90
C THR A 321 2.44 -10.97 12.00
N GLY A 322 2.83 -11.08 13.27
CA GLY A 322 1.89 -11.10 14.38
C GLY A 322 1.08 -12.41 14.43
N ALA A 323 -0.15 -12.32 14.91
CA ALA A 323 -0.99 -13.48 15.17
C ALA A 323 -1.57 -14.14 13.91
N TYR A 324 -1.52 -13.48 12.76
CA TYR A 324 -2.05 -14.00 11.49
C TYR A 324 -1.16 -13.61 10.33
N GLY A 325 -1.07 -14.48 9.31
CA GLY A 325 -0.12 -14.33 8.22
C GLY A 325 -0.44 -13.21 7.24
N GLU A 326 -1.71 -12.95 6.98
CA GLU A 326 -2.19 -11.89 6.07
C GLU A 326 -1.24 -11.63 4.87
N HIS A 327 -0.60 -10.46 4.82
CA HIS A 327 0.33 -10.04 3.76
C HIS A 327 1.81 -10.40 4.03
N GLY A 328 2.11 -11.14 5.10
CA GLY A 328 3.49 -11.43 5.53
C GLY A 328 4.38 -11.98 4.42
N PRO A 329 3.98 -13.07 3.71
CA PRO A 329 4.81 -13.68 2.68
C PRO A 329 5.16 -12.74 1.52
N THR A 330 4.22 -11.91 1.10
CA THR A 330 4.42 -11.00 -0.04
C THR A 330 5.13 -9.71 0.37
N THR A 331 4.91 -9.25 1.62
CA THR A 331 5.56 -8.04 2.14
C THR A 331 7.06 -8.22 2.28
N VAL A 332 7.50 -9.34 2.89
CA VAL A 332 8.93 -9.59 3.14
C VAL A 332 9.73 -9.66 1.85
N GLY A 333 9.19 -10.25 0.78
CA GLY A 333 9.87 -10.37 -0.51
C GLY A 333 10.34 -9.03 -1.09
N LEU A 334 9.54 -7.96 -0.90
CA LEU A 334 9.93 -6.64 -1.41
C LEU A 334 11.10 -6.02 -0.64
N SER A 335 11.39 -6.47 0.60
CA SER A 335 12.55 -5.96 1.35
C SER A 335 13.88 -6.26 0.64
N GLY A 336 13.99 -7.40 -0.04
CA GLY A 336 15.15 -7.75 -0.87
C GLY A 336 15.03 -7.29 -2.31
N HIS A 337 13.95 -7.71 -3.02
CA HIS A 337 13.83 -7.51 -4.46
C HIS A 337 13.85 -6.04 -4.90
N LYS A 338 13.41 -5.08 -4.06
CA LYS A 338 13.40 -3.66 -4.40
C LYS A 338 14.61 -2.89 -3.89
N SER A 339 15.38 -3.45 -2.98
CA SER A 339 16.57 -2.79 -2.42
C SER A 339 17.87 -3.26 -3.07
N ILE A 340 18.05 -4.57 -3.27
CA ILE A 340 19.25 -5.14 -3.94
C ILE A 340 19.36 -4.63 -5.37
N ALA A 341 18.25 -4.54 -6.09
CA ALA A 341 18.19 -4.07 -7.47
C ALA A 341 18.66 -2.62 -7.69
N LEU A 342 18.82 -1.82 -6.64
CA LEU A 342 19.37 -0.46 -6.72
C LEU A 342 20.86 -0.43 -7.04
N TYR A 343 21.58 -1.54 -6.88
CA TYR A 343 23.03 -1.66 -7.07
C TYR A 343 23.33 -2.58 -8.24
N ARG A 344 23.27 -2.01 -9.47
CA ARG A 344 23.29 -2.74 -10.77
C ARG A 344 24.47 -3.67 -10.99
N HIS A 345 25.62 -3.39 -10.37
CA HIS A 345 26.85 -4.15 -10.57
C HIS A 345 27.04 -5.32 -9.62
N THR A 346 26.04 -5.63 -8.80
CA THR A 346 26.08 -6.77 -7.88
C THR A 346 26.15 -8.08 -8.65
N GLU A 347 27.31 -8.75 -8.57
CA GLU A 347 27.59 -10.01 -9.29
C GLU A 347 27.12 -11.23 -8.50
N ALA A 348 27.15 -11.15 -7.16
CA ALA A 348 26.65 -12.19 -6.27
C ALA A 348 25.73 -11.60 -5.21
N TYR A 349 24.55 -12.21 -5.03
CA TYR A 349 23.64 -11.81 -3.96
C TYR A 349 22.93 -13.02 -3.34
N ARG A 350 22.65 -12.89 -2.03
CA ARG A 350 21.74 -13.77 -1.30
C ARG A 350 20.64 -12.93 -0.70
N PHE A 351 19.41 -13.34 -0.92
CA PHE A 351 18.25 -12.81 -0.21
C PHE A 351 17.55 -13.95 0.53
N ALA A 352 17.64 -13.91 1.85
CA ALA A 352 17.00 -14.89 2.72
C ALA A 352 16.00 -14.18 3.65
N TYR A 353 14.93 -14.87 4.02
CA TYR A 353 13.97 -14.34 4.98
C TYR A 353 13.22 -15.40 5.76
N ASP A 354 12.83 -15.02 6.97
CA ASP A 354 11.85 -15.71 7.80
C ASP A 354 10.72 -14.74 8.19
N VAL A 355 9.48 -15.17 8.01
CA VAL A 355 8.28 -14.47 8.50
C VAL A 355 7.71 -15.26 9.66
N VAL A 356 7.77 -14.71 10.86
CA VAL A 356 7.41 -15.43 12.07
C VAL A 356 6.05 -15.01 12.60
N TYR A 357 5.31 -15.99 13.15
CA TYR A 357 4.12 -15.75 13.94
C TYR A 357 4.48 -15.35 15.38
N THR A 358 3.74 -14.37 15.92
CA THR A 358 3.80 -13.98 17.33
C THR A 358 2.40 -13.72 17.86
N ASN A 359 2.22 -13.68 19.18
CA ASN A 359 0.95 -13.31 19.80
C ASN A 359 0.76 -11.78 19.90
N MET A 360 1.19 -11.06 18.86
CA MET A 360 1.00 -9.63 18.69
C MET A 360 -0.09 -9.35 17.64
N GLN A 361 -0.50 -8.09 17.50
CA GLN A 361 -1.42 -7.68 16.45
C GLN A 361 -0.91 -8.14 15.07
N ALA A 362 -1.79 -8.68 14.23
CA ALA A 362 -1.42 -9.08 12.88
C ALA A 362 -0.92 -7.88 12.07
N ALA A 363 0.18 -8.06 11.37
CA ALA A 363 0.72 -7.06 10.46
C ALA A 363 0.14 -7.21 9.05
N GLY A 364 0.21 -6.15 8.24
CA GLY A 364 -0.37 -6.16 6.91
C GLY A 364 0.23 -5.11 5.98
N ALA A 365 -0.54 -4.77 4.94
CA ALA A 365 -0.09 -3.85 3.92
C ALA A 365 0.00 -2.40 4.44
N TYR A 366 1.12 -1.77 4.22
CA TYR A 366 1.32 -0.34 4.37
C TYR A 366 2.17 0.17 3.20
N ARG A 367 1.85 1.37 2.69
CA ARG A 367 2.52 2.07 1.57
C ARG A 367 4.02 1.80 1.54
N GLY A 368 4.55 1.41 0.38
CA GLY A 368 5.92 0.93 0.21
C GLY A 368 6.13 -0.54 0.54
N TYR A 369 5.17 -1.20 1.23
CA TYR A 369 5.22 -2.60 1.60
C TYR A 369 6.53 -2.92 2.36
N GLY A 370 7.25 -4.02 2.02
CA GLY A 370 8.56 -4.35 2.60
C GLY A 370 9.74 -3.55 2.03
N ALA A 371 9.57 -2.88 0.88
CA ALA A 371 10.64 -2.11 0.25
C ALA A 371 11.13 -0.97 1.14
N THR A 372 10.24 -0.29 1.87
CA THR A 372 10.62 0.80 2.79
C THR A 372 11.65 0.35 3.83
N GLN A 373 11.46 -0.84 4.41
CA GLN A 373 12.36 -1.42 5.41
C GLN A 373 13.69 -1.88 4.78
N GLY A 374 13.61 -2.58 3.62
CA GLY A 374 14.78 -3.05 2.91
C GLY A 374 15.64 -1.92 2.36
N ILE A 375 15.03 -0.89 1.78
CA ILE A 375 15.74 0.29 1.25
C ILE A 375 16.37 1.09 2.41
N PHE A 376 15.72 1.19 3.57
CA PHE A 376 16.35 1.78 4.74
C PHE A 376 17.66 1.08 5.10
N ALA A 377 17.67 -0.25 5.14
CA ALA A 377 18.87 -1.03 5.45
C ALA A 377 19.94 -0.90 4.37
N VAL A 378 19.58 -1.13 3.11
CA VAL A 378 20.53 -1.15 1.98
C VAL A 378 21.14 0.24 1.73
N GLU A 379 20.34 1.30 1.71
CA GLU A 379 20.79 2.67 1.46
C GLU A 379 21.61 3.25 2.64
N SER A 380 21.31 2.84 3.87
CA SER A 380 22.14 3.19 5.03
C SER A 380 23.45 2.42 5.05
N ALA A 381 23.45 1.13 4.70
CA ALA A 381 24.67 0.33 4.57
C ALA A 381 25.58 0.85 3.45
N ALA A 382 24.99 1.26 2.32
CA ALA A 382 25.73 1.88 1.21
C ALA A 382 26.41 3.20 1.62
N ASP A 383 25.72 4.00 2.44
CA ASP A 383 26.27 5.23 2.99
C ASP A 383 27.42 4.93 3.96
N GLU A 384 27.27 3.91 4.82
CA GLU A 384 28.35 3.44 5.71
C GLU A 384 29.56 2.94 4.91
N LEU A 385 29.33 2.20 3.82
CA LEU A 385 30.38 1.70 2.96
C LEU A 385 31.14 2.83 2.25
N ALA A 386 30.40 3.83 1.71
CA ALA A 386 31.00 5.02 1.13
C ALA A 386 31.89 5.78 2.12
N HIS A 387 31.45 5.99 3.35
CA HIS A 387 32.23 6.63 4.41
C HIS A 387 33.47 5.82 4.78
N LYS A 388 33.35 4.48 4.86
CA LYS A 388 34.48 3.58 5.13
C LYS A 388 35.58 3.67 4.05
N MET A 389 35.17 3.95 2.80
CA MET A 389 36.06 4.16 1.68
C MET A 389 36.61 5.59 1.60
N GLY A 390 36.09 6.53 2.39
CA GLY A 390 36.39 7.96 2.24
C GLY A 390 35.82 8.54 0.95
N MET A 391 34.77 7.94 0.38
CA MET A 391 34.12 8.36 -0.85
C MET A 391 32.87 9.18 -0.56
N ASP A 392 32.60 10.23 -1.36
CA ASP A 392 31.35 10.96 -1.29
C ASP A 392 30.16 10.01 -1.56
N PRO A 393 29.12 9.98 -0.69
CA PRO A 393 27.97 9.11 -0.87
C PRO A 393 27.18 9.34 -2.16
N VAL A 394 27.19 10.54 -2.73
CA VAL A 394 26.63 10.82 -4.05
C VAL A 394 27.46 10.13 -5.12
N LYS A 395 28.80 10.28 -5.06
CA LYS A 395 29.71 9.63 -6.01
C LYS A 395 29.58 8.10 -5.98
N PHE A 396 29.44 7.52 -4.79
CA PHE A 396 29.24 6.08 -4.62
C PHE A 396 27.96 5.62 -5.34
N ARG A 397 26.86 6.41 -5.23
CA ARG A 397 25.59 6.11 -5.93
C ARG A 397 25.68 6.30 -7.43
N GLU A 398 26.37 7.34 -7.93
CA GLU A 398 26.62 7.54 -9.37
C GLU A 398 27.29 6.33 -10.02
N LEU A 399 28.18 5.65 -9.32
CA LEU A 399 28.87 4.47 -9.83
C LEU A 399 27.95 3.24 -9.91
N ASN A 400 26.99 3.11 -8.99
CA ASN A 400 26.27 1.86 -8.76
C ASN A 400 24.77 1.90 -9.15
N MET A 401 24.17 3.07 -9.35
CA MET A 401 22.74 3.26 -9.57
C MET A 401 22.21 2.56 -10.83
N PRO A 402 20.92 2.20 -10.89
CA PRO A 402 20.27 1.69 -12.09
C PRO A 402 20.39 2.65 -13.29
N MET A 403 20.60 2.12 -14.47
CA MET A 403 20.65 2.87 -15.72
C MET A 403 19.69 2.27 -16.75
N GLU A 404 19.17 3.09 -17.66
CA GLU A 404 18.21 2.66 -18.68
C GLU A 404 18.76 1.52 -19.55
N GLY A 405 17.95 0.47 -19.69
CA GLY A 405 18.24 -0.68 -20.54
C GLY A 405 19.23 -1.69 -19.96
N GLU A 406 19.79 -1.47 -18.77
CA GLU A 406 20.66 -2.43 -18.10
C GLU A 406 19.89 -3.46 -17.27
N ALA A 407 20.41 -4.68 -17.17
CA ALA A 407 19.87 -5.71 -16.30
C ALA A 407 20.06 -5.29 -14.83
N LEU A 408 19.11 -5.67 -13.97
CA LEU A 408 19.17 -5.42 -12.55
C LEU A 408 19.26 -6.74 -11.77
N PRO A 409 20.00 -6.79 -10.65
CA PRO A 409 19.99 -7.96 -9.76
C PRO A 409 18.57 -8.38 -9.40
N GLY A 410 18.27 -9.69 -9.48
CA GLY A 410 16.92 -10.23 -9.30
C GLY A 410 16.00 -10.14 -10.54
N TYR A 411 16.45 -9.47 -11.64
CA TYR A 411 15.68 -9.33 -12.88
C TYR A 411 16.55 -9.56 -14.13
N PRO A 412 17.24 -10.72 -14.22
CA PRO A 412 18.25 -10.93 -15.28
C PRO A 412 17.67 -11.09 -16.68
N ASP A 413 16.49 -11.70 -16.82
CA ASP A 413 15.92 -12.13 -18.09
C ASP A 413 14.92 -11.14 -18.70
N VAL A 414 14.49 -10.14 -17.93
CA VAL A 414 13.48 -9.17 -18.36
C VAL A 414 14.04 -7.77 -18.19
N PRO A 415 14.22 -7.01 -19.28
CA PRO A 415 14.62 -5.61 -19.17
C PRO A 415 13.46 -4.78 -18.60
N ILE A 416 13.23 -4.91 -17.28
CA ILE A 416 12.19 -4.11 -16.59
C ILE A 416 12.52 -2.62 -16.60
N ASN A 417 13.77 -2.29 -16.88
CA ASN A 417 14.35 -0.94 -16.85
C ASN A 417 14.39 -0.30 -18.22
N GLY A 418 13.30 -0.43 -18.99
CA GLY A 418 13.18 0.13 -20.34
C GLY A 418 13.07 1.66 -20.39
N SER A 419 12.86 2.30 -19.22
CA SER A 419 12.85 3.75 -19.02
C SER A 419 13.40 4.08 -17.65
N CYS A 420 14.48 4.88 -17.57
CA CYS A 420 15.15 5.24 -16.32
C CYS A 420 15.87 6.58 -16.45
N THR A 421 15.61 7.48 -15.53
CA THR A 421 16.33 8.76 -15.39
C THR A 421 16.92 8.93 -14.00
N MET A 422 17.37 7.83 -13.37
CA MET A 422 17.94 7.86 -12.02
C MET A 422 19.15 8.80 -11.92
N ASP A 423 20.00 8.82 -12.97
CA ASP A 423 21.15 9.71 -13.11
C ASP A 423 20.73 11.19 -13.01
N LYS A 424 19.69 11.57 -13.73
CA LYS A 424 19.14 12.94 -13.69
C LYS A 424 18.49 13.24 -12.36
N CYS A 425 17.75 12.26 -11.79
CA CYS A 425 17.16 12.39 -10.47
C CYS A 425 18.24 12.64 -9.40
N LEU A 426 19.35 11.90 -9.43
CA LEU A 426 20.46 12.06 -8.48
C LEU A 426 21.15 13.42 -8.65
N ALA A 427 21.49 13.79 -9.89
CA ALA A 427 22.12 15.07 -10.17
C ALA A 427 21.24 16.25 -9.74
N ARG A 428 19.94 16.18 -10.03
CA ARG A 428 19.00 17.23 -9.68
C ARG A 428 18.73 17.32 -8.17
N ALA A 429 18.61 16.20 -7.48
CA ALA A 429 18.46 16.16 -6.02
C ALA A 429 19.70 16.74 -5.31
N LYS A 430 20.91 16.38 -5.80
CA LYS A 430 22.19 16.94 -5.35
C LYS A 430 22.21 18.47 -5.45
N GLU A 431 21.82 19.00 -6.62
CA GLU A 431 21.74 20.45 -6.86
C GLU A 431 20.70 21.13 -5.97
N MET A 432 19.47 20.58 -5.91
CA MET A 432 18.37 21.18 -5.17
C MET A 432 18.62 21.25 -3.66
N ILE A 433 19.24 20.23 -3.07
CA ILE A 433 19.59 20.25 -1.64
C ILE A 433 20.79 21.15 -1.35
N GLY A 434 21.61 21.48 -2.34
CA GLY A 434 22.86 22.24 -2.19
C GLY A 434 23.96 21.37 -1.59
N TRP A 435 24.13 20.14 -2.11
CA TRP A 435 25.04 19.13 -1.56
C TRP A 435 26.48 19.63 -1.43
N ASP A 436 27.05 20.17 -2.49
CA ASP A 436 28.46 20.57 -2.55
C ASP A 436 28.83 21.68 -1.55
N GLU A 437 27.82 22.48 -1.11
CA GLU A 437 28.01 23.55 -0.14
C GLU A 437 27.71 23.12 1.31
N LYS A 438 26.93 22.04 1.50
CA LYS A 438 26.38 21.64 2.79
C LYS A 438 26.99 20.36 3.34
N TYR A 439 27.51 19.49 2.46
CA TYR A 439 28.05 18.19 2.86
C TYR A 439 29.45 18.32 3.50
N PRO A 440 29.77 17.55 4.55
CA PRO A 440 28.84 16.65 5.24
C PRO A 440 27.93 17.37 6.24
N PHE A 441 28.41 18.42 6.90
CA PHE A 441 27.66 19.18 7.88
C PHE A 441 28.15 20.62 8.02
N ARG A 442 27.32 21.44 8.70
CA ARG A 442 27.64 22.83 9.06
C ARG A 442 27.35 23.07 10.54
N ASP A 443 28.31 23.66 11.25
CA ASP A 443 28.08 24.14 12.60
C ASP A 443 27.26 25.44 12.56
N MET A 444 26.10 25.43 13.21
CA MET A 444 25.18 26.55 13.24
C MET A 444 25.40 27.45 14.46
N GLY A 445 26.35 27.10 15.34
CA GLY A 445 26.54 27.72 16.64
C GLY A 445 25.49 27.27 17.67
N ASN A 446 25.66 27.69 18.91
CA ASN A 446 24.74 27.38 20.01
C ASN A 446 24.44 25.88 20.22
N GLY A 447 25.40 25.00 19.95
CA GLY A 447 25.23 23.57 20.09
C GLY A 447 24.43 22.87 18.98
N LYS A 448 24.03 23.60 17.94
CA LYS A 448 23.29 23.05 16.80
C LYS A 448 24.19 22.77 15.60
N VAL A 449 23.92 21.67 14.93
CA VAL A 449 24.58 21.27 13.69
C VAL A 449 23.58 20.87 12.62
N ARG A 450 23.87 21.16 11.34
CA ARG A 450 23.07 20.71 10.22
C ARG A 450 23.84 19.74 9.35
N GLY A 451 23.25 18.60 9.06
CA GLY A 451 23.81 17.63 8.13
C GLY A 451 22.85 17.38 6.95
N VAL A 452 23.41 16.92 5.84
CA VAL A 452 22.65 16.51 4.67
C VAL A 452 22.84 15.02 4.39
N GLY A 453 21.80 14.34 3.93
CA GLY A 453 21.83 12.94 3.55
C GLY A 453 21.01 12.68 2.29
N ILE A 454 21.33 11.63 1.57
CA ILE A 454 20.72 11.28 0.29
C ILE A 454 20.44 9.78 0.22
N ALA A 455 19.40 9.40 -0.52
CA ALA A 455 19.04 8.01 -0.75
C ALA A 455 18.32 7.82 -2.07
N MET A 456 18.48 6.62 -2.67
CA MET A 456 17.78 6.17 -3.85
C MET A 456 16.64 5.22 -3.46
N ALA A 457 15.62 5.13 -4.32
CA ALA A 457 14.55 4.15 -4.20
C ALA A 457 14.02 3.70 -5.55
N MET A 458 13.47 2.49 -5.58
CA MET A 458 12.67 1.97 -6.68
C MET A 458 11.46 1.17 -6.15
N GLN A 459 10.42 1.11 -6.97
CA GLN A 459 9.23 0.30 -6.70
C GLN A 459 8.78 -0.42 -7.97
N GLY A 460 7.57 -0.97 -7.98
CA GLY A 460 6.95 -1.54 -9.16
C GLY A 460 5.78 -0.70 -9.66
N SER A 461 5.38 -0.96 -10.91
CA SER A 461 4.14 -0.46 -11.51
C SER A 461 3.22 -1.65 -11.78
N SER A 462 2.48 -2.10 -10.77
CA SER A 462 1.75 -3.38 -10.69
C SER A 462 2.61 -4.61 -10.36
N ILE A 463 1.95 -5.74 -10.11
CA ILE A 463 2.58 -7.07 -9.97
C ILE A 463 2.48 -7.77 -11.32
N ALA A 464 3.63 -8.01 -11.96
CA ALA A 464 3.72 -8.62 -13.28
C ALA A 464 3.00 -9.98 -13.34
N GLY A 465 2.16 -10.19 -14.35
CA GLY A 465 1.42 -11.42 -14.57
C GLY A 465 0.29 -11.73 -13.57
N ILE A 466 0.06 -10.83 -12.60
CA ILE A 466 -0.90 -11.04 -11.50
C ILE A 466 -1.97 -9.95 -11.48
N ASP A 467 -1.56 -8.69 -11.45
CA ASP A 467 -2.51 -7.59 -11.38
C ASP A 467 -3.27 -7.41 -12.70
N VAL A 468 -4.56 -7.18 -12.57
CA VAL A 468 -5.47 -6.91 -13.68
C VAL A 468 -6.13 -5.56 -13.44
N GLY A 469 -6.08 -4.68 -14.44
CA GLY A 469 -6.86 -3.44 -14.50
C GLY A 469 -8.04 -3.60 -15.45
N GLY A 470 -9.23 -3.15 -15.03
CA GLY A 470 -10.46 -3.26 -15.82
C GLY A 470 -11.11 -1.91 -16.12
N ALA A 471 -11.52 -1.71 -17.38
CA ALA A 471 -12.25 -0.54 -17.84
C ALA A 471 -13.37 -0.91 -18.81
N ASP A 472 -14.52 -0.29 -18.63
CA ASP A 472 -15.67 -0.34 -19.54
C ASP A 472 -16.03 1.08 -19.96
N ILE A 473 -15.99 1.37 -21.27
CA ILE A 473 -16.34 2.66 -21.84
C ILE A 473 -17.51 2.52 -22.80
N LYS A 474 -18.54 3.34 -22.60
CA LYS A 474 -19.77 3.34 -23.38
C LYS A 474 -20.08 4.74 -23.90
N LEU A 475 -20.50 4.84 -25.16
CA LEU A 475 -21.11 6.05 -25.73
C LEU A 475 -22.61 6.08 -25.36
N ASN A 476 -23.03 7.16 -24.70
CA ASN A 476 -24.44 7.39 -24.35
C ASN A 476 -25.18 8.07 -25.49
N GLU A 477 -26.55 8.04 -25.46
CA GLU A 477 -27.44 8.54 -26.50
C GLU A 477 -27.33 10.05 -26.80
N ASP A 478 -26.80 10.83 -25.85
CA ASP A 478 -26.58 12.27 -25.97
C ASP A 478 -25.18 12.64 -26.49
N GLY A 479 -24.32 11.63 -26.76
CA GLY A 479 -22.91 11.82 -27.16
C GLY A 479 -21.96 11.95 -26.01
N SER A 480 -22.39 11.82 -24.77
CA SER A 480 -21.48 11.68 -23.60
C SER A 480 -20.99 10.25 -23.46
N TYR A 481 -20.03 10.05 -22.54
CA TYR A 481 -19.45 8.75 -22.28
C TYR A 481 -19.61 8.33 -20.81
N THR A 482 -19.85 7.05 -20.56
CA THR A 482 -19.76 6.45 -19.24
C THR A 482 -18.52 5.59 -19.15
N LEU A 483 -17.63 5.90 -18.23
CA LEU A 483 -16.42 5.14 -17.91
C LEU A 483 -16.62 4.40 -16.59
N ALA A 484 -16.87 3.10 -16.63
CA ALA A 484 -16.95 2.25 -15.44
C ALA A 484 -15.59 1.60 -15.17
N LEU A 485 -15.12 1.77 -13.94
CA LEU A 485 -13.80 1.34 -13.49
C LEU A 485 -13.92 0.26 -12.41
N GLY A 486 -13.01 -0.70 -12.42
CA GLY A 486 -12.90 -1.72 -11.38
C GLY A 486 -12.00 -1.33 -10.22
N CYS A 487 -11.14 -0.31 -10.38
CA CYS A 487 -10.20 0.19 -9.35
C CYS A 487 -10.85 1.16 -8.36
N SER A 488 -10.19 1.36 -7.22
CA SER A 488 -10.70 2.16 -6.10
C SER A 488 -9.94 3.47 -5.92
N ASP A 489 -10.60 4.63 -6.07
CA ASP A 489 -10.03 5.91 -5.62
C ASP A 489 -10.10 6.03 -4.09
N MET A 490 -8.94 5.93 -3.46
CA MET A 490 -8.78 6.06 -2.00
C MET A 490 -8.31 7.46 -1.55
N GLY A 491 -8.36 8.44 -2.45
CA GLY A 491 -7.86 9.79 -2.31
C GLY A 491 -6.71 10.12 -3.25
N THR A 492 -6.26 9.14 -4.04
CA THR A 492 -5.17 9.27 -5.01
C THR A 492 -5.54 10.14 -6.21
N GLY A 493 -6.83 10.23 -6.53
CA GLY A 493 -7.34 10.93 -7.72
C GLY A 493 -7.34 10.05 -8.97
N CYS A 494 -7.34 8.72 -8.82
CA CYS A 494 -7.31 7.82 -9.97
C CYS A 494 -8.54 7.98 -10.86
N ASP A 495 -9.74 8.22 -10.31
CA ASP A 495 -10.94 8.52 -11.10
C ASP A 495 -10.71 9.71 -12.06
N THR A 496 -9.96 10.72 -11.61
CA THR A 496 -9.63 11.91 -12.40
C THR A 496 -8.60 11.61 -13.47
N ILE A 497 -7.48 10.95 -13.14
CA ILE A 497 -6.41 10.68 -14.12
C ILE A 497 -6.88 9.70 -15.21
N LEU A 498 -7.70 8.72 -14.87
CA LEU A 498 -8.28 7.79 -15.84
C LEU A 498 -9.27 8.49 -16.78
N ALA A 499 -10.03 9.47 -16.25
CA ALA A 499 -10.87 10.34 -17.10
C ALA A 499 -10.04 11.25 -18.01
N GLN A 500 -8.86 11.77 -17.56
CA GLN A 500 -7.95 12.53 -18.40
C GLN A 500 -7.43 11.68 -19.56
N MET A 501 -7.01 10.43 -19.29
CA MET A 501 -6.57 9.49 -20.31
C MET A 501 -7.68 9.18 -21.32
N ALA A 502 -8.91 8.90 -20.82
CA ALA A 502 -10.05 8.63 -21.68
C ALA A 502 -10.42 9.83 -22.57
N ALA A 503 -10.39 11.05 -22.01
CA ALA A 503 -10.70 12.28 -22.76
C ALA A 503 -9.73 12.52 -23.90
N ASP A 504 -8.42 12.34 -23.65
CA ASP A 504 -7.41 12.49 -24.70
C ASP A 504 -7.47 11.36 -25.75
N CYS A 505 -7.81 10.11 -25.35
CA CYS A 505 -7.99 9.01 -26.30
C CYS A 505 -9.20 9.18 -27.22
N LEU A 506 -10.31 9.72 -26.68
CA LEU A 506 -11.58 9.91 -27.40
C LEU A 506 -11.65 11.27 -28.11
N ASP A 507 -10.68 12.14 -27.85
CA ASP A 507 -10.64 13.51 -28.34
C ASP A 507 -11.87 14.33 -27.93
N THR A 508 -12.23 14.22 -26.64
CA THR A 508 -13.44 14.86 -26.07
C THR A 508 -13.13 15.69 -24.83
N ASP A 509 -14.09 16.48 -24.37
CA ASP A 509 -13.96 17.18 -23.10
C ASP A 509 -14.20 16.24 -21.90
N MET A 510 -13.39 16.39 -20.83
CA MET A 510 -13.58 15.63 -19.59
C MET A 510 -14.99 15.77 -18.99
N LYS A 511 -15.67 16.91 -19.19
CA LYS A 511 -17.08 17.10 -18.75
C LYS A 511 -18.08 16.15 -19.41
N ASN A 512 -17.72 15.58 -20.57
CA ASN A 512 -18.51 14.62 -21.30
C ASN A 512 -18.29 13.17 -20.83
N ILE A 513 -17.40 12.95 -19.85
CA ILE A 513 -17.11 11.62 -19.30
C ILE A 513 -17.69 11.50 -17.88
N VAL A 514 -18.65 10.60 -17.73
CA VAL A 514 -19.22 10.22 -16.44
C VAL A 514 -18.41 9.03 -15.88
N VAL A 515 -17.66 9.26 -14.82
CA VAL A 515 -16.90 8.19 -14.16
C VAL A 515 -17.80 7.47 -13.18
N PHE A 516 -17.92 6.16 -13.34
CA PHE A 516 -18.62 5.27 -12.42
C PHE A 516 -17.60 4.47 -11.61
N SER A 517 -17.63 4.65 -10.29
CA SER A 517 -16.75 3.95 -9.37
C SER A 517 -17.30 2.56 -9.03
N VAL A 518 -16.53 1.75 -8.31
CA VAL A 518 -16.70 0.29 -8.26
C VAL A 518 -18.02 -0.20 -7.66
N ASP A 519 -18.66 -1.05 -8.42
CA ASP A 519 -19.71 -1.97 -8.02
C ASP A 519 -19.44 -3.33 -8.69
N THR A 520 -19.22 -4.38 -7.91
CA THR A 520 -18.76 -5.67 -8.43
C THR A 520 -19.76 -6.39 -9.34
N ASP A 521 -20.99 -5.90 -9.46
CA ASP A 521 -21.99 -6.42 -10.39
C ASP A 521 -21.96 -5.72 -11.76
N ILE A 522 -21.40 -4.51 -11.83
CA ILE A 522 -21.42 -3.65 -13.01
C ILE A 522 -20.02 -3.39 -13.55
N SER A 523 -19.06 -3.10 -12.65
CA SER A 523 -17.68 -2.79 -13.02
C SER A 523 -16.99 -4.04 -13.58
N PRO A 524 -16.08 -3.89 -14.58
CA PRO A 524 -15.21 -4.98 -15.00
C PRO A 524 -14.29 -5.40 -13.85
N TYR A 525 -13.79 -6.62 -13.90
CA TYR A 525 -12.86 -7.11 -12.88
C TYR A 525 -11.59 -6.25 -12.84
N ASP A 526 -11.15 -5.96 -11.62
CA ASP A 526 -9.91 -5.26 -11.34
C ASP A 526 -9.36 -5.82 -10.02
N SER A 527 -8.07 -6.03 -9.95
CA SER A 527 -7.44 -6.58 -8.74
C SER A 527 -7.59 -5.65 -7.54
N GLY A 528 -7.77 -4.35 -7.79
CA GLY A 528 -7.91 -3.32 -6.76
C GLY A 528 -6.73 -2.33 -6.76
N SER A 529 -6.83 -1.32 -5.90
CA SER A 529 -5.83 -0.25 -5.82
C SER A 529 -4.78 -0.56 -4.76
N TYR A 530 -3.78 -1.32 -5.16
CA TYR A 530 -2.58 -1.69 -4.39
C TYR A 530 -1.39 -1.91 -5.36
N ALA A 531 -0.21 -2.21 -4.86
CA ALA A 531 1.03 -2.39 -5.64
C ALA A 531 1.27 -1.27 -6.68
N SER A 532 0.71 -0.10 -6.42
CA SER A 532 0.76 1.09 -7.31
C SER A 532 0.27 0.80 -8.75
N SER A 533 -0.65 -0.17 -8.91
CA SER A 533 -1.06 -0.73 -10.21
C SER A 533 -1.97 0.19 -11.02
N THR A 534 -2.80 1.01 -10.37
CA THR A 534 -3.96 1.68 -11.00
C THR A 534 -3.57 2.53 -12.21
N THR A 535 -2.55 3.41 -12.09
CA THR A 535 -2.15 4.27 -13.21
C THR A 535 -1.67 3.43 -14.39
N TYR A 536 -0.88 2.40 -14.13
CA TYR A 536 -0.26 1.59 -15.16
C TYR A 536 -1.22 0.52 -15.72
N ALA A 537 -1.80 -0.34 -14.89
CA ALA A 537 -2.63 -1.45 -15.35
C ALA A 537 -4.03 -0.97 -15.78
N THR A 538 -4.77 -0.28 -14.90
CA THR A 538 -6.13 0.22 -15.26
C THR A 538 -6.04 1.32 -16.32
N GLY A 539 -4.99 2.16 -16.30
CA GLY A 539 -4.74 3.14 -17.36
C GLY A 539 -4.57 2.51 -18.74
N ASN A 540 -3.83 1.39 -18.85
CA ASN A 540 -3.72 0.62 -20.09
C ASN A 540 -5.06 0.03 -20.56
N ALA A 541 -5.87 -0.50 -19.62
CA ALA A 541 -7.22 -0.95 -19.96
C ALA A 541 -8.08 0.19 -20.50
N VAL A 542 -7.99 1.38 -19.90
CA VAL A 542 -8.73 2.59 -20.37
C VAL A 542 -8.30 2.98 -21.77
N ILE A 543 -6.99 3.13 -22.05
CA ILE A 543 -6.55 3.55 -23.38
C ILE A 543 -6.89 2.53 -24.48
N GLN A 544 -6.83 1.23 -24.16
CA GLN A 544 -7.21 0.17 -25.08
C GLN A 544 -8.74 0.18 -25.34
N ALA A 545 -9.55 0.34 -24.29
CA ALA A 545 -11.00 0.40 -24.42
C ALA A 545 -11.44 1.64 -25.22
N CYS A 546 -10.90 2.81 -24.90
CA CYS A 546 -11.20 4.07 -25.60
C CYS A 546 -10.72 4.04 -27.06
N GLY A 547 -9.53 3.52 -27.32
CA GLY A 547 -9.00 3.39 -28.69
C GLY A 547 -9.85 2.49 -29.58
N GLU A 548 -10.34 1.37 -29.02
CA GLU A 548 -11.25 0.48 -29.75
C GLU A 548 -12.65 1.12 -29.92
N LEU A 549 -13.19 1.78 -28.91
CA LEU A 549 -14.47 2.48 -29.03
C LEU A 549 -14.41 3.59 -30.08
N ARG A 550 -13.32 4.38 -30.11
CA ARG A 550 -13.09 5.42 -31.12
C ARG A 550 -13.15 4.86 -32.54
N LYS A 551 -12.50 3.71 -32.77
CA LYS A 551 -12.56 3.00 -34.08
C LYS A 551 -13.98 2.58 -34.44
N ARG A 552 -14.75 2.04 -33.49
CA ARG A 552 -16.16 1.63 -33.73
C ARG A 552 -17.05 2.83 -34.00
N ILE A 553 -16.90 3.93 -33.31
CA ILE A 553 -17.65 5.19 -33.55
C ILE A 553 -17.33 5.70 -34.96
N HIS A 554 -16.05 5.76 -35.34
CA HIS A 554 -15.62 6.19 -36.68
C HIS A 554 -16.23 5.31 -37.78
N ALA A 555 -16.06 4.00 -37.67
CA ALA A 555 -16.60 3.05 -38.65
C ALA A 555 -18.14 3.16 -38.80
N PHE A 556 -18.87 3.30 -37.67
CA PHE A 556 -20.32 3.44 -37.72
C PHE A 556 -20.75 4.80 -38.30
N GLY A 557 -20.03 5.88 -37.97
CA GLY A 557 -20.28 7.20 -38.58
C GLY A 557 -20.00 7.21 -40.08
N ALA A 558 -18.91 6.57 -40.55
CA ALA A 558 -18.59 6.40 -41.96
C ALA A 558 -19.71 5.61 -42.71
N GLN A 559 -20.17 4.52 -42.09
CA GLN A 559 -21.32 3.76 -42.61
C GLN A 559 -22.60 4.62 -42.77
N MET A 560 -22.89 5.50 -41.80
CA MET A 560 -24.03 6.44 -41.89
C MET A 560 -23.89 7.42 -43.04
N LEU A 561 -22.65 7.77 -43.42
CA LEU A 561 -22.35 8.62 -44.57
C LEU A 561 -22.27 7.85 -45.90
N GLY A 562 -22.34 6.51 -45.84
CA GLY A 562 -22.25 5.64 -47.02
C GLY A 562 -20.84 5.49 -47.61
N VAL A 563 -19.83 5.67 -46.76
CA VAL A 563 -18.39 5.56 -47.13
C VAL A 563 -17.69 4.56 -46.23
N SER A 564 -16.45 4.20 -46.59
CA SER A 564 -15.56 3.43 -45.72
C SER A 564 -14.94 4.32 -44.64
N ALA A 565 -14.44 3.72 -43.56
CA ALA A 565 -13.70 4.47 -42.54
C ALA A 565 -12.43 5.10 -43.09
N GLU A 566 -11.78 4.47 -44.10
CA GLU A 566 -10.57 4.97 -44.77
C GLU A 566 -10.85 6.26 -45.59
N ASP A 567 -12.09 6.49 -46.03
CA ASP A 567 -12.53 7.65 -46.82
C ASP A 567 -13.11 8.77 -45.94
N SER A 568 -12.89 8.72 -44.64
CA SER A 568 -13.41 9.69 -43.68
C SER A 568 -12.48 9.90 -42.50
N ASP A 569 -12.66 11.00 -41.79
CA ASP A 569 -11.96 11.33 -40.54
C ASP A 569 -12.92 11.53 -39.38
N PHE A 570 -12.47 11.17 -38.16
CA PHE A 570 -13.19 11.40 -36.91
C PHE A 570 -12.36 12.29 -35.97
N ASP A 571 -12.82 13.50 -35.69
CA ASP A 571 -12.18 14.50 -34.82
C ASP A 571 -12.63 14.46 -33.34
N GLY A 572 -13.40 13.45 -32.95
CA GLY A 572 -13.97 13.34 -31.58
C GLY A 572 -15.39 13.95 -31.48
N GLU A 573 -15.77 14.82 -32.38
CA GLU A 573 -17.11 15.44 -32.44
C GLU A 573 -17.94 15.03 -33.67
N LYS A 574 -17.26 14.79 -34.78
CA LYS A 574 -17.91 14.49 -36.08
C LYS A 574 -17.06 13.52 -36.88
N VAL A 575 -17.76 12.70 -37.70
CA VAL A 575 -17.14 11.98 -38.80
C VAL A 575 -17.39 12.77 -40.08
N ARG A 576 -16.37 13.02 -40.87
CA ARG A 576 -16.40 13.83 -42.09
C ARG A 576 -15.72 13.11 -43.25
N THR A 577 -16.24 13.36 -44.43
CA THR A 577 -15.68 12.95 -45.72
C THR A 577 -14.97 14.13 -46.37
N GLU A 578 -14.05 13.88 -47.34
CA GLU A 578 -13.38 14.92 -48.08
C GLU A 578 -14.33 15.77 -48.94
N ASP A 579 -15.47 15.21 -49.43
CA ASP A 579 -16.52 15.91 -50.15
C ASP A 579 -17.43 16.76 -49.25
N GLY A 580 -17.17 16.83 -47.94
CA GLY A 580 -17.84 17.74 -47.00
C GLY A 580 -19.11 17.18 -46.35
N LYS A 581 -19.48 15.91 -46.57
CA LYS A 581 -20.52 15.29 -45.76
C LYS A 581 -20.07 15.08 -44.33
N GLU A 582 -20.95 15.29 -43.36
CA GLU A 582 -20.63 15.09 -41.94
C GLU A 582 -21.78 14.46 -41.15
N VAL A 583 -21.46 13.75 -40.11
CA VAL A 583 -22.36 13.24 -39.09
C VAL A 583 -21.78 13.49 -37.70
N THR A 584 -22.57 14.08 -36.82
CA THR A 584 -22.11 14.41 -35.45
C THR A 584 -22.10 13.19 -34.55
N LEU A 585 -21.27 13.23 -33.52
CA LEU A 585 -21.21 12.18 -32.46
C LEU A 585 -22.61 11.94 -31.85
N GLN A 586 -23.39 13.01 -31.62
CA GLN A 586 -24.74 12.89 -31.07
C GLN A 586 -25.71 12.18 -32.07
N GLN A 587 -25.61 12.44 -33.38
CA GLN A 587 -26.37 11.72 -34.38
C GLN A 587 -25.96 10.24 -34.48
N ILE A 588 -24.64 9.96 -34.38
CA ILE A 588 -24.12 8.60 -34.32
C ILE A 588 -24.66 7.86 -33.10
N ALA A 589 -24.58 8.47 -31.91
CA ALA A 589 -25.07 7.91 -30.66
C ALA A 589 -26.58 7.64 -30.69
N GLY A 590 -27.39 8.61 -31.14
CA GLY A 590 -28.82 8.46 -31.26
C GLY A 590 -29.22 7.37 -32.26
N LYS A 591 -28.54 7.27 -33.41
CA LYS A 591 -28.81 6.22 -34.39
C LYS A 591 -28.40 4.83 -33.88
N ALA A 592 -27.29 4.70 -33.21
CA ALA A 592 -26.85 3.45 -32.61
C ALA A 592 -27.84 2.94 -31.56
N THR A 593 -28.36 3.83 -30.73
CA THR A 593 -29.27 3.47 -29.63
C THR A 593 -30.70 3.15 -30.13
N CYS A 594 -31.19 3.91 -31.12
CA CYS A 594 -32.64 3.87 -31.51
C CYS A 594 -32.94 3.14 -32.80
N GLY A 595 -31.98 2.73 -33.61
CA GLY A 595 -32.30 2.25 -34.95
C GLY A 595 -31.53 1.06 -35.49
N VAL A 596 -30.31 0.91 -35.12
CA VAL A 596 -29.44 -0.17 -35.61
C VAL A 596 -28.62 -0.62 -34.42
N CYS A 597 -28.76 -1.85 -34.01
CA CYS A 597 -27.94 -2.44 -32.93
C CYS A 597 -26.46 -2.37 -33.28
N SER A 598 -25.80 -1.27 -32.98
CA SER A 598 -24.34 -1.15 -32.97
C SER A 598 -23.92 -0.96 -31.52
N GLU A 599 -23.22 -1.92 -30.99
CA GLU A 599 -22.69 -1.84 -29.61
C GLU A 599 -21.55 -0.86 -29.56
N LEU A 600 -21.79 0.40 -29.21
CA LEU A 600 -20.79 1.41 -28.92
C LEU A 600 -20.41 1.39 -27.44
N GLN A 601 -20.03 0.21 -27.00
CA GLN A 601 -19.47 -0.09 -25.66
C GLN A 601 -18.29 -1.05 -25.83
N VAL A 602 -17.24 -0.84 -25.04
CA VAL A 602 -16.02 -1.68 -25.05
C VAL A 602 -15.55 -1.93 -23.64
N VAL A 603 -15.43 -3.20 -23.29
CA VAL A 603 -14.81 -3.66 -22.05
C VAL A 603 -13.41 -4.18 -22.40
N LYS A 604 -12.43 -3.75 -21.62
CA LYS A 604 -11.05 -4.27 -21.68
C LYS A 604 -10.52 -4.54 -20.28
N GLU A 605 -9.75 -5.62 -20.20
CA GLU A 605 -8.90 -5.94 -19.06
C GLU A 605 -7.45 -5.96 -19.54
N TYR A 606 -6.54 -5.52 -18.67
CA TYR A 606 -5.11 -5.51 -18.97
C TYR A 606 -4.32 -6.06 -17.80
N SER A 607 -3.45 -7.02 -18.09
CA SER A 607 -2.44 -7.52 -17.17
C SER A 607 -1.07 -7.42 -17.86
N SER A 608 -0.10 -6.85 -17.17
CA SER A 608 1.22 -6.65 -17.74
C SER A 608 2.15 -7.83 -17.45
N PRO A 609 2.94 -8.31 -18.44
CA PRO A 609 3.97 -9.32 -18.17
C PRO A 609 5.19 -8.75 -17.44
N ILE A 610 5.32 -7.43 -17.36
CA ILE A 610 6.41 -6.71 -16.68
C ILE A 610 5.88 -5.68 -15.69
N SER A 611 6.74 -5.28 -14.75
CA SER A 611 6.46 -4.22 -13.78
C SER A 611 7.55 -3.16 -13.86
N PRO A 612 7.44 -2.19 -14.80
CA PRO A 612 8.49 -1.19 -15.01
C PRO A 612 8.64 -0.33 -13.73
N PRO A 613 9.86 -0.20 -13.21
CA PRO A 613 10.08 0.50 -11.96
C PRO A 613 10.03 2.03 -12.13
N PRO A 614 9.28 2.73 -11.28
CA PRO A 614 9.52 4.14 -11.00
C PRO A 614 10.75 4.28 -10.10
N PHE A 615 11.44 5.42 -10.19
CA PHE A 615 12.62 5.72 -9.40
C PHE A 615 12.48 7.05 -8.66
N MET A 616 13.19 7.18 -7.54
CA MET A 616 13.24 8.42 -6.77
C MET A 616 14.60 8.58 -6.10
N VAL A 617 15.07 9.81 -6.08
CA VAL A 617 16.14 10.24 -5.18
C VAL A 617 15.56 11.21 -4.17
N GLY A 618 15.74 10.90 -2.88
CA GLY A 618 15.38 11.75 -1.77
C GLY A 618 16.62 12.32 -1.10
N ALA A 619 16.61 13.61 -0.80
CA ALA A 619 17.67 14.26 -0.05
C ALA A 619 17.08 15.10 1.10
N ALA A 620 17.70 14.97 2.28
CA ALA A 620 17.26 15.65 3.50
C ALA A 620 18.35 16.56 4.07
N GLU A 621 17.96 17.70 4.63
CA GLU A 621 18.77 18.49 5.55
C GLU A 621 18.11 18.44 6.93
N VAL A 622 18.85 18.04 7.95
CA VAL A 622 18.40 18.04 9.34
C VAL A 622 19.20 19.00 10.18
N GLU A 623 18.58 19.59 11.19
CA GLU A 623 19.24 20.31 12.26
C GLU A 623 19.15 19.45 13.53
N VAL A 624 20.28 19.24 14.17
CA VAL A 624 20.39 18.47 15.41
C VAL A 624 20.91 19.37 16.51
N ASP A 625 20.19 19.43 17.62
CA ASP A 625 20.65 20.02 18.87
C ASP A 625 21.51 18.96 19.61
N LYS A 626 22.80 19.20 19.75
CA LYS A 626 23.74 18.20 20.31
C LYS A 626 23.54 17.94 21.79
N GLU A 627 22.95 18.89 22.54
CA GLU A 627 22.72 18.72 23.97
C GLU A 627 21.49 17.84 24.24
N THR A 628 20.42 18.01 23.44
CA THR A 628 19.15 17.31 23.65
C THR A 628 18.94 16.12 22.72
N GLY A 629 19.71 16.04 21.63
CA GLY A 629 19.49 15.07 20.55
C GLY A 629 18.27 15.37 19.67
N GLN A 630 17.58 16.52 19.88
CA GLN A 630 16.42 16.91 19.09
C GLN A 630 16.79 17.06 17.62
N ILE A 631 15.94 16.48 16.74
CA ILE A 631 16.12 16.51 15.29
C ILE A 631 14.96 17.27 14.67
N ASP A 632 15.28 18.28 13.86
CA ASP A 632 14.32 18.97 13.02
C ASP A 632 14.68 18.76 11.56
N VAL A 633 13.72 18.31 10.74
CA VAL A 633 13.91 18.24 9.29
C VAL A 633 13.72 19.62 8.71
N ILE A 634 14.79 20.23 8.22
CA ILE A 634 14.81 21.62 7.75
C ILE A 634 14.37 21.72 6.29
N ASP A 635 14.78 20.76 5.47
CA ASP A 635 14.51 20.73 4.05
C ASP A 635 14.41 19.28 3.58
N TYR A 636 13.53 19.01 2.64
CA TYR A 636 13.43 17.72 1.97
C TYR A 636 13.16 17.89 0.48
N VAL A 637 14.00 17.26 -0.31
CA VAL A 637 13.92 17.25 -1.76
C VAL A 637 13.57 15.85 -2.23
N GLY A 638 12.61 15.73 -3.15
CA GLY A 638 12.30 14.49 -3.86
C GLY A 638 12.32 14.71 -5.36
N VAL A 639 13.20 14.02 -6.07
CA VAL A 639 13.22 14.03 -7.54
C VAL A 639 12.80 12.65 -8.03
N ILE A 640 11.76 12.61 -8.88
CA ILE A 640 11.00 11.41 -9.15
C ILE A 640 10.91 11.15 -10.66
N ASP A 641 11.25 9.94 -11.06
CA ASP A 641 10.92 9.37 -12.36
C ASP A 641 9.71 8.45 -12.25
N CYS A 642 8.54 8.95 -12.54
CA CYS A 642 7.30 8.19 -12.68
C CYS A 642 6.82 8.10 -14.16
N GLY A 643 7.75 8.23 -15.10
CA GLY A 643 7.41 8.41 -16.51
C GLY A 643 6.69 9.75 -16.73
N THR A 644 5.65 9.74 -17.55
CA THR A 644 4.78 10.91 -17.74
C THR A 644 3.83 11.07 -16.56
N PRO A 645 3.93 12.13 -15.74
CA PRO A 645 2.93 12.38 -14.69
C PRO A 645 1.59 12.79 -15.34
N ILE A 646 0.59 11.93 -15.28
CA ILE A 646 -0.73 12.17 -15.92
C ILE A 646 -1.38 13.46 -15.42
N ASN A 647 -1.31 13.67 -14.10
CA ASN A 647 -1.70 14.93 -13.46
C ASN A 647 -0.60 15.38 -12.50
N PRO A 648 0.23 16.36 -12.88
CA PRO A 648 1.39 16.78 -12.09
C PRO A 648 1.04 17.24 -10.67
N ASN A 649 -0.11 17.89 -10.47
CA ASN A 649 -0.54 18.35 -9.14
C ASN A 649 -0.92 17.16 -8.25
N LEU A 650 -1.69 16.20 -8.76
CA LEU A 650 -2.07 15.01 -8.00
C LEU A 650 -0.85 14.13 -7.71
N ALA A 651 0.08 14.00 -8.66
CA ALA A 651 1.34 13.29 -8.46
C ALA A 651 2.18 13.94 -7.34
N ARG A 652 2.31 15.28 -7.36
CA ARG A 652 3.02 16.03 -6.31
C ARG A 652 2.39 15.83 -4.92
N VAL A 653 1.07 15.90 -4.81
CA VAL A 653 0.35 15.65 -3.54
C VAL A 653 0.60 14.24 -3.02
N GLN A 654 0.68 13.23 -3.92
CA GLN A 654 1.06 11.88 -3.52
C GLN A 654 2.49 11.80 -2.99
N ALA A 655 3.43 12.52 -3.62
CA ALA A 655 4.82 12.58 -3.19
C ALA A 655 4.95 13.26 -1.81
N GLU A 656 4.39 14.45 -1.65
CA GLU A 656 4.39 15.19 -0.37
C GLU A 656 3.78 14.34 0.76
N GLY A 657 2.65 13.67 0.49
CA GLY A 657 1.98 12.82 1.47
C GLY A 657 2.79 11.57 1.86
N GLY A 658 3.51 10.93 0.92
CA GLY A 658 4.35 9.78 1.21
C GLY A 658 5.61 10.15 1.97
N ILE A 659 6.25 11.26 1.59
CA ILE A 659 7.42 11.80 2.31
C ILE A 659 7.04 12.14 3.75
N GLY A 660 5.88 12.78 3.97
CA GLY A 660 5.38 13.06 5.32
C GLY A 660 5.18 11.80 6.18
N GLN A 661 4.69 10.71 5.58
CA GLN A 661 4.60 9.41 6.26
C GLN A 661 5.98 8.82 6.56
N GLY A 662 6.94 8.95 5.64
CA GLY A 662 8.32 8.50 5.84
C GLY A 662 9.03 9.28 6.95
N ILE A 663 8.83 10.61 7.04
CA ILE A 663 9.30 11.45 8.16
C ILE A 663 8.71 10.95 9.49
N GLY A 664 7.41 10.59 9.49
CA GLY A 664 6.75 9.98 10.63
C GLY A 664 7.43 8.68 11.08
N MET A 665 7.68 7.78 10.13
CA MET A 665 8.30 6.49 10.39
C MET A 665 9.74 6.63 10.96
N VAL A 666 10.52 7.57 10.45
CA VAL A 666 11.92 7.71 10.85
C VAL A 666 12.10 8.41 12.20
N LEU A 667 11.18 9.32 12.60
CA LEU A 667 11.39 10.17 13.79
C LEU A 667 10.39 9.95 14.92
N TYR A 668 9.16 9.45 14.65
CA TYR A 668 8.07 9.55 15.62
C TYR A 668 7.30 8.25 15.87
N GLU A 669 7.09 7.45 14.82
CA GLU A 669 6.07 6.40 14.82
C GLU A 669 6.63 5.05 15.29
N ASP A 670 5.98 4.49 16.32
CA ASP A 670 6.30 3.18 16.89
C ASP A 670 5.06 2.61 17.57
N VAL A 671 4.67 1.39 17.24
CA VAL A 671 3.60 0.67 17.95
C VAL A 671 4.21 -0.04 19.14
N GLN A 672 3.95 0.50 20.33
CA GLN A 672 4.52 0.01 21.57
C GLN A 672 3.61 -1.01 22.27
N TYR A 673 4.18 -2.12 22.67
CA TYR A 673 3.49 -3.17 23.40
C TYR A 673 3.89 -3.21 24.88
N THR A 674 2.99 -3.72 25.71
CA THR A 674 3.33 -4.13 27.08
C THR A 674 3.95 -5.53 27.04
N ASP A 675 4.51 -5.95 28.17
CA ASP A 675 4.95 -7.33 28.45
C ASP A 675 3.83 -8.40 28.32
N LYS A 676 2.57 -7.98 28.15
CA LYS A 676 1.38 -8.84 27.94
C LYS A 676 0.82 -8.72 26.52
N GLY A 677 1.56 -8.15 25.58
CA GLY A 677 1.13 -8.02 24.19
C GLY A 677 0.04 -6.97 23.92
N LYS A 678 -0.28 -6.10 24.92
CA LYS A 678 -1.27 -5.02 24.74
C LYS A 678 -0.60 -3.77 24.18
N ILE A 679 -1.20 -3.15 23.15
CA ILE A 679 -0.74 -1.87 22.62
C ILE A 679 -0.92 -0.77 23.66
N ARG A 680 0.16 -0.04 23.97
CA ARG A 680 0.20 1.09 24.92
C ARG A 680 -0.38 2.36 24.28
N ASN A 681 0.06 2.68 23.08
CA ASN A 681 -0.20 3.94 22.39
C ASN A 681 -1.28 3.80 21.30
N ASN A 682 -2.51 3.50 21.71
CA ASN A 682 -3.64 3.24 20.79
C ASN A 682 -4.56 4.45 20.55
N SER A 683 -4.02 5.65 20.65
CA SER A 683 -4.72 6.90 20.35
C SER A 683 -3.72 7.98 19.91
N PHE A 684 -4.18 9.03 19.20
CA PHE A 684 -3.32 10.14 18.79
C PHE A 684 -2.77 10.99 19.95
N MET A 685 -3.23 10.78 21.17
CA MET A 685 -2.61 11.38 22.36
C MET A 685 -1.26 10.72 22.68
N GLN A 686 -1.10 9.46 22.36
CA GLN A 686 0.06 8.64 22.69
C GLN A 686 0.87 8.24 21.46
N TYR A 687 0.20 7.83 20.38
CA TYR A 687 0.82 7.52 19.09
C TYR A 687 1.01 8.84 18.32
N LYS A 688 2.27 9.22 18.11
CA LYS A 688 2.61 10.50 17.48
C LYS A 688 2.82 10.31 15.99
N ILE A 689 2.16 11.16 15.22
CA ILE A 689 2.40 11.36 13.78
C ILE A 689 2.90 12.79 13.59
N PRO A 690 3.68 13.07 12.55
CA PRO A 690 4.11 14.43 12.24
C PRO A 690 2.91 15.36 12.08
N ASN A 691 3.01 16.53 12.62
CA ASN A 691 2.06 17.63 12.43
C ASN A 691 2.63 18.67 11.44
N ARG A 692 1.90 19.76 11.21
CA ARG A 692 2.30 20.81 10.25
C ARG A 692 3.66 21.47 10.58
N MET A 693 4.07 21.45 11.85
CA MET A 693 5.34 22.07 12.28
C MET A 693 6.52 21.10 12.12
N ASP A 694 6.27 19.80 12.13
CA ASP A 694 7.32 18.78 12.03
C ASP A 694 7.73 18.48 10.58
N ILE A 695 6.88 18.86 9.60
CA ILE A 695 7.15 18.64 8.18
C ILE A 695 7.69 19.91 7.54
N PRO A 696 8.90 19.88 6.94
CA PRO A 696 9.47 21.03 6.25
C PRO A 696 8.69 21.36 4.98
N LYS A 697 9.13 22.41 4.27
CA LYS A 697 8.71 22.63 2.90
C LYS A 697 9.31 21.53 2.02
N VAL A 698 8.50 20.55 1.66
CA VAL A 698 8.90 19.49 0.74
C VAL A 698 8.95 20.04 -0.69
N ARG A 699 10.08 19.84 -1.37
CA ARG A 699 10.31 20.26 -2.75
C ARG A 699 10.34 19.07 -3.68
N ILE A 700 9.39 18.99 -4.62
CA ILE A 700 9.24 17.89 -5.54
C ILE A 700 9.48 18.34 -6.98
N GLU A 701 10.32 17.61 -7.70
CA GLU A 701 10.46 17.72 -9.15
C GLU A 701 10.30 16.35 -9.82
N PHE A 702 9.90 16.39 -11.09
CA PHE A 702 9.73 15.19 -11.92
C PHE A 702 10.75 15.23 -13.04
N GLU A 703 11.61 14.21 -13.10
CA GLU A 703 12.44 13.89 -14.24
C GLU A 703 11.70 12.87 -15.11
N SER A 704 11.17 13.35 -16.22
CA SER A 704 10.30 12.51 -17.05
C SER A 704 11.12 11.60 -17.96
N SER A 705 10.99 10.29 -17.75
CA SER A 705 11.22 9.26 -18.76
C SER A 705 9.93 9.02 -19.57
N TYR A 706 9.97 8.17 -20.55
CA TYR A 706 8.80 7.73 -21.31
C TYR A 706 8.75 6.19 -21.32
N GLU A 707 7.85 5.63 -20.49
CA GLU A 707 7.67 4.18 -20.45
C GLU A 707 6.81 3.71 -21.62
N LYS A 708 7.41 3.00 -22.56
CA LYS A 708 6.73 2.56 -23.80
C LYS A 708 5.53 1.64 -23.54
N THR A 709 5.57 0.89 -22.46
CA THR A 709 4.51 -0.06 -22.05
C THR A 709 3.44 0.60 -21.18
N GLY A 710 3.68 1.83 -20.71
CA GLY A 710 2.76 2.56 -19.86
C GLY A 710 1.78 3.46 -20.62
N PRO A 711 0.60 3.73 -20.06
CA PRO A 711 -0.39 4.60 -20.68
C PRO A 711 0.18 6.02 -20.79
N PHE A 712 0.27 6.54 -22.02
CA PHE A 712 0.92 7.84 -22.32
C PHE A 712 2.34 7.98 -21.78
N GLY A 713 3.05 6.88 -21.58
CA GLY A 713 4.42 6.86 -21.06
C GLY A 713 4.51 6.93 -19.52
N ALA A 714 3.41 6.72 -18.79
CA ALA A 714 3.39 6.78 -17.34
C ALA A 714 3.86 5.47 -16.68
N LYS A 715 4.53 5.61 -15.54
CA LYS A 715 4.77 4.57 -14.53
C LYS A 715 3.97 4.90 -13.28
N SER A 716 4.18 4.16 -12.22
CA SER A 716 3.54 4.42 -10.93
C SER A 716 4.28 5.48 -10.09
N ILE A 717 3.64 5.94 -9.00
CA ILE A 717 4.26 6.83 -8.01
C ILE A 717 3.80 6.49 -6.58
N GLY A 718 2.73 5.71 -6.43
CA GLY A 718 1.96 5.60 -5.20
C GLY A 718 2.77 5.20 -3.97
N GLU A 719 3.67 4.24 -4.07
CA GLU A 719 4.42 3.66 -2.94
C GLU A 719 5.87 4.13 -2.85
N LEU A 720 6.52 4.40 -3.99
CA LEU A 720 7.90 4.84 -4.08
C LEU A 720 8.28 5.96 -3.10
N VAL A 721 7.37 6.91 -2.94
CA VAL A 721 7.62 8.21 -2.28
C VAL A 721 7.77 8.14 -0.75
N ILE A 722 7.54 6.97 -0.12
CA ILE A 722 7.79 6.75 1.31
C ILE A 722 9.16 6.09 1.56
N ASP A 723 9.84 5.61 0.53
CA ASP A 723 10.98 4.71 0.70
C ASP A 723 12.29 5.48 0.97
N THR A 724 12.44 6.71 0.48
CA THR A 724 13.68 7.49 0.64
C THR A 724 13.81 8.26 1.97
N PRO A 725 12.74 8.70 2.68
CA PRO A 725 12.91 9.51 3.88
C PRO A 725 13.71 8.84 5.00
N CYS A 726 13.46 7.53 5.25
CA CYS A 726 14.15 6.84 6.32
C CYS A 726 15.67 6.84 6.16
N PRO A 727 16.25 6.36 5.04
CA PRO A 727 17.69 6.38 4.87
C PRO A 727 18.25 7.80 4.67
N ALA A 728 17.57 8.69 3.95
CA ALA A 728 18.08 10.05 3.72
C ALA A 728 18.22 10.84 5.04
N ILE A 729 17.23 10.75 5.93
CA ILE A 729 17.26 11.42 7.23
C ILE A 729 18.28 10.75 8.16
N ALA A 730 18.34 9.42 8.20
CA ALA A 730 19.34 8.69 9.02
C ALA A 730 20.78 9.05 8.61
N ASN A 731 21.05 9.13 7.30
CA ASN A 731 22.35 9.56 6.77
C ASN A 731 22.64 11.03 7.09
N ALA A 732 21.63 11.90 7.03
CA ALA A 732 21.79 13.31 7.42
C ALA A 732 22.11 13.47 8.91
N VAL A 733 21.48 12.69 9.79
CA VAL A 733 21.77 12.67 11.24
C VAL A 733 23.20 12.20 11.48
N TYR A 734 23.64 11.14 10.80
CA TYR A 734 25.03 10.68 10.89
C TYR A 734 26.03 11.78 10.46
N ASN A 735 25.78 12.39 9.31
CA ASN A 735 26.65 13.47 8.81
C ASN A 735 26.69 14.67 9.76
N ALA A 736 25.57 14.99 10.43
CA ALA A 736 25.50 16.06 11.42
C ALA A 736 26.28 15.74 12.72
N THR A 737 26.20 14.50 13.20
CA THR A 737 26.58 14.15 14.59
C THR A 737 27.66 13.07 14.71
N GLY A 738 27.93 12.32 13.65
CA GLY A 738 28.73 11.09 13.69
C GLY A 738 28.00 9.88 14.28
N VAL A 739 26.77 10.03 14.79
CA VAL A 739 26.00 8.96 15.41
C VAL A 739 25.21 8.19 14.35
N ARG A 740 25.53 6.91 14.17
CA ARG A 740 24.80 6.01 13.24
C ARG A 740 23.69 5.28 13.99
N VAL A 741 22.44 5.69 13.78
CA VAL A 741 21.27 5.02 14.35
C VAL A 741 20.70 4.03 13.33
N ARG A 742 20.67 2.75 13.70
CA ARG A 742 20.22 1.64 12.85
C ARG A 742 18.86 1.07 13.27
N GLU A 743 18.27 1.61 14.33
CA GLU A 743 16.93 1.24 14.81
C GLU A 743 15.99 2.44 14.76
N LEU A 744 14.91 2.35 13.96
CA LEU A 744 13.86 3.37 13.87
C LEU A 744 12.81 3.20 15.00
N PRO A 745 12.19 4.29 15.46
CA PRO A 745 12.46 5.68 15.10
C PRO A 745 13.78 6.19 15.71
N ILE A 746 14.37 7.21 15.06
CA ILE A 746 15.54 7.92 15.55
C ILE A 746 15.07 8.92 16.60
N THR A 747 15.07 8.51 17.86
CA THR A 747 14.63 9.37 18.96
C THR A 747 15.72 10.33 19.40
N PRO A 748 15.38 11.49 19.99
CA PRO A 748 16.37 12.40 20.59
C PRO A 748 17.30 11.71 21.60
N GLU A 749 16.76 10.78 22.40
CA GLU A 749 17.53 10.00 23.36
C GLU A 749 18.65 9.18 22.69
N LYS A 750 18.33 8.46 21.59
CA LYS A 750 19.32 7.66 20.84
C LYS A 750 20.48 8.53 20.33
N VAL A 751 20.16 9.73 19.84
CA VAL A 751 21.17 10.67 19.31
C VAL A 751 21.99 11.29 20.41
N ALA A 752 21.36 11.81 21.47
CA ALA A 752 22.08 12.40 22.61
C ALA A 752 23.00 11.40 23.30
N MET A 753 22.53 10.16 23.53
CA MET A 753 23.34 9.10 24.12
C MET A 753 24.52 8.71 23.22
N GLY A 754 24.29 8.59 21.91
CA GLY A 754 25.36 8.30 20.95
C GLY A 754 26.45 9.40 20.92
N ILE A 755 26.08 10.68 20.99
CA ILE A 755 27.03 11.80 21.10
C ILE A 755 27.86 11.68 22.39
N LEU A 756 27.18 11.45 23.52
CA LEU A 756 27.89 11.29 24.83
C LEU A 756 28.86 10.09 24.84
N GLU A 757 28.50 8.99 24.20
CA GLU A 757 29.40 7.81 24.07
C GLU A 757 30.64 8.13 23.23
N GLN A 758 30.51 8.87 22.13
CA GLN A 758 31.64 9.33 21.32
C GLN A 758 32.57 10.24 22.11
N GLU A 759 32.04 11.26 22.82
CA GLU A 759 32.83 12.14 23.66
C GLU A 759 33.56 11.42 24.82
N ALA A 760 32.93 10.36 25.37
CA ALA A 760 33.54 9.53 26.40
C ALA A 760 34.62 8.60 25.82
N GLY A 761 34.47 8.15 24.57
CA GLY A 761 35.48 7.36 23.85
C GLY A 761 36.71 8.17 23.46
N GLU A 762 36.55 9.44 23.07
CA GLU A 762 37.65 10.34 22.75
C GLU A 762 38.48 10.76 23.99
N LYS A 763 37.89 10.66 25.18
CA LYS A 763 38.58 10.97 26.47
C LYS A 763 39.39 9.79 27.06
N LYS A 764 39.29 8.61 26.45
CA LYS A 764 40.06 7.40 26.80
C LYS A 764 41.20 7.18 25.83
#